data_0bdd4f0fa8cb4c54c51d1d78194f770b
#
_entry.id   0bdd4f0fa8cb4c54c51d1d78194f770b
#
_cell.length_a   1.000
_cell.length_b   1.000
_cell.length_c   1.000
_cell.angle_alpha   90.00
_cell.angle_beta   90.00
_cell.angle_gamma   90.00
#
_symmetry.space_group_name_H-M   'P 1'
#
loop_
_entity.id
_entity.type
_entity.pdbx_description
1 polymer ?
#
loop_
_entity_poly.entity_id
_entity_poly.type
_entity_poly.pdbx_seq_one_letter_code
_entity_poly.pdbx_strand_id
1 'polypeptide(L)'
;MKKKTTKGAQAPHTAITTTSAAAKRQRVPVQSKVPSNKKKQGADVKQQEDARLSPAKRLRQRNAPRQQAPTAPSAKKASVRSARAAASVPFQDQHAAREAERYAEPIASREAILDLLDACDGPQTAEEIADRFGVTDRIEILGRRLGAMVRDGQLVQNRRGGFAPVQHTNLIAGTVIANPDGFGFLKPDEGGDDLFLPPFEMRKVMHGDRVLVNLTGIDHRGRREGMIARVLERRMSRLVGRFFYELGIAYVEPDDKRLQRNVQIPPEHIGGASEGQLVVCELVVPPDTRRPAIGRILAVLGEALTPSLVVETAIHGHQLPHVFPQEVLDAAAAVPLTVTPGMLGGRVDLRALPLVTIDGEDAKDFDDAVYCESNRGGFRLVVAIADVSHYVRPGTSLDEEALTRATSVYFPGFVVPMLPETLSNGICSLKPNVDRMCFVCEMQIDRKGEVKSSSFYEAVMNSHARLTYTQVWKAVGEEDAQAQAQMGALLPQVQQLHRLYQVLAKARAQRGAIEFESSEVRFVLDNRGEVTQAGMLMRNDAHKLIEECMIVANVQAAHFLLNVGVQAPYRIHERPPESKYADLLEFLKEFKLSLPAWGKVQPGDFTKLLKKVRERPEAALLESVLLRSQSLAVYSADNRGHFGLALDGYAHFTSPIRRYPDLLVHRAIKHALSGAAPDCFLYTPRDMVALALVCSSRERRADEAEREVDERYRAAWMERHVGSEFDGVISGVTSFGLFVELEQSKVTGLVHVTQLPQDYYSFDPIRKVLVGQRRGRVFRLGDRLRVLVLKASMEERKIDFRLVEQSRHEQVPREVSPPVPRGKATTKRKKGVKTR
;
A
#
# COMPACT_ATOMS: atom_id res chain seq x y z
N MET A 1 -26.67 10.14 65.80
CA MET A 1 -25.35 10.82 65.81
C MET A 1 -24.88 11.06 64.43
N LYS A 2 -24.66 12.34 64.10
CA LYS A 2 -24.47 12.87 62.73
C LYS A 2 -23.13 12.46 62.14
N LYS A 3 -23.13 11.79 60.93
CA LYS A 3 -21.94 11.66 60.11
C LYS A 3 -21.86 12.84 59.14
N LYS A 4 -20.74 13.59 59.22
CA LYS A 4 -20.37 14.64 58.29
C LYS A 4 -19.84 13.97 57.01
N THR A 5 -20.45 14.26 55.89
CA THR A 5 -19.94 13.95 54.57
C THR A 5 -18.98 15.05 54.10
N THR A 6 -17.72 14.73 53.97
CA THR A 6 -16.71 15.58 53.30
C THR A 6 -16.88 15.40 51.78
N LYS A 7 -17.24 16.51 51.12
CA LYS A 7 -17.20 16.60 49.63
C LYS A 7 -15.73 16.67 49.18
N GLY A 8 -15.25 15.64 48.51
CA GLY A 8 -14.00 15.69 47.75
C GLY A 8 -14.21 16.53 46.49
N ALA A 9 -13.35 17.53 46.32
CA ALA A 9 -13.30 18.33 45.11
C ALA A 9 -12.74 17.48 43.94
N GLN A 10 -13.56 17.28 42.91
CA GLN A 10 -13.09 16.75 41.64
C GLN A 10 -12.33 17.85 40.88
N ALA A 11 -11.09 17.56 40.48
CA ALA A 11 -10.36 18.37 39.52
C ALA A 11 -11.04 18.35 38.16
N PRO A 12 -11.05 19.44 37.40
CA PRO A 12 -11.71 19.47 36.08
C PRO A 12 -10.91 18.66 35.08
N HIS A 13 -11.54 17.64 34.52
CA HIS A 13 -11.05 16.95 33.32
C HIS A 13 -11.14 17.90 32.14
N THR A 14 -10.02 18.26 31.55
CA THR A 14 -9.95 19.03 30.31
C THR A 14 -10.28 18.12 29.15
N ALA A 15 -11.56 18.01 28.80
CA ALA A 15 -12.01 17.44 27.54
C ALA A 15 -11.92 18.52 26.47
N ILE A 16 -11.04 18.35 25.49
CA ILE A 16 -11.02 19.23 24.32
C ILE A 16 -12.12 18.73 23.37
N THR A 17 -13.21 19.47 23.30
CA THR A 17 -14.35 19.20 22.43
C THR A 17 -14.15 19.96 21.14
N THR A 18 -13.98 19.28 20.01
CA THR A 18 -13.98 19.92 18.69
C THR A 18 -15.41 20.05 18.20
N THR A 19 -15.96 21.25 18.25
CA THR A 19 -17.21 21.56 17.57
C THR A 19 -16.92 21.96 16.13
N SER A 20 -17.52 21.26 15.18
CA SER A 20 -17.53 21.63 13.76
C SER A 20 -18.39 22.90 13.58
N ALA A 21 -17.78 24.07 13.75
CA ALA A 21 -18.41 25.33 13.40
C ALA A 21 -18.23 25.54 11.89
N ALA A 22 -19.32 25.37 11.13
CA ALA A 22 -19.40 25.82 9.75
C ALA A 22 -19.34 27.37 9.72
N ALA A 23 -18.16 27.92 9.57
CA ALA A 23 -17.96 29.33 9.36
C ALA A 23 -18.52 29.72 7.98
N LYS A 24 -19.68 30.33 7.97
CA LYS A 24 -20.20 31.07 6.84
C LYS A 24 -19.23 32.24 6.51
N ARG A 25 -18.35 32.03 5.55
CA ARG A 25 -17.60 33.12 4.96
C ARG A 25 -18.56 33.99 4.16
N GLN A 26 -18.91 35.17 4.70
CA GLN A 26 -19.51 36.25 3.96
C GLN A 26 -18.51 36.71 2.91
N ARG A 27 -18.91 36.59 1.64
CA ARG A 27 -18.20 37.17 0.51
C ARG A 27 -18.45 38.67 0.52
N VAL A 28 -17.44 39.47 0.78
CA VAL A 28 -17.40 40.91 0.46
C VAL A 28 -17.02 41.02 -1.02
N PRO A 29 -17.77 41.73 -1.84
CA PRO A 29 -17.41 41.95 -3.24
C PRO A 29 -16.36 43.05 -3.36
N VAL A 30 -15.15 42.70 -3.78
CA VAL A 30 -14.14 43.68 -4.21
C VAL A 30 -14.40 44.01 -5.67
N GLN A 31 -14.90 45.20 -5.93
CA GLN A 31 -14.88 45.82 -7.26
C GLN A 31 -13.46 46.30 -7.55
N SER A 32 -12.83 45.76 -8.58
CA SER A 32 -11.67 46.37 -9.24
C SER A 32 -12.06 46.80 -10.64
N LYS A 33 -12.16 48.11 -10.82
CA LYS A 33 -12.27 48.81 -12.10
C LYS A 33 -10.94 48.70 -12.85
N VAL A 34 -10.97 48.16 -14.06
CA VAL A 34 -9.90 48.29 -15.05
C VAL A 34 -10.34 49.37 -16.06
N PRO A 35 -9.52 50.37 -16.34
CA PRO A 35 -9.82 51.27 -17.45
C PRO A 35 -9.27 50.74 -18.76
N SER A 36 -10.18 50.67 -19.74
CA SER A 36 -9.86 50.47 -21.15
C SER A 36 -9.15 51.68 -21.75
N ASN A 37 -8.11 51.47 -22.55
CA ASN A 37 -7.70 52.48 -23.53
C ASN A 37 -7.45 51.83 -24.88
N LYS A 38 -8.27 52.31 -25.86
CA LYS A 38 -8.18 52.05 -27.30
C LYS A 38 -7.22 53.06 -27.94
N LYS A 39 -6.43 52.59 -28.93
CA LYS A 39 -6.20 53.22 -30.26
C LYS A 39 -5.08 52.42 -30.93
N LYS A 40 -5.34 51.78 -32.03
CA LYS A 40 -5.57 52.10 -33.44
C LYS A 40 -4.27 52.28 -34.22
N GLN A 41 -4.26 51.56 -35.33
CA GLN A 41 -3.55 51.73 -36.62
C GLN A 41 -2.27 50.92 -36.73
N GLY A 42 -2.01 50.14 -37.73
CA GLY A 42 -2.66 49.89 -39.03
C GLY A 42 -1.62 49.37 -40.01
N ALA A 43 -2.11 48.63 -40.98
CA ALA A 43 -1.50 48.29 -42.27
C ALA A 43 -0.30 47.34 -42.24
N ASP A 44 -0.34 46.33 -42.90
CA ASP A 44 -0.60 45.77 -44.22
C ASP A 44 0.58 44.99 -44.77
N VAL A 45 0.29 43.85 -45.32
CA VAL A 45 0.61 43.36 -46.67
C VAL A 45 1.59 42.18 -46.82
N LYS A 46 0.96 41.09 -47.24
CA LYS A 46 1.35 40.05 -48.25
C LYS A 46 2.33 38.96 -47.86
N GLN A 47 1.81 37.73 -47.84
CA GLN A 47 1.75 36.72 -48.96
C GLN A 47 3.13 36.26 -49.41
N GLN A 48 3.47 35.04 -49.52
CA GLN A 48 2.95 33.85 -50.22
C GLN A 48 3.81 32.65 -49.83
N GLU A 49 3.20 31.48 -49.65
CA GLU A 49 3.29 30.24 -50.49
C GLU A 49 4.73 29.78 -50.79
N ASP A 50 5.16 28.57 -50.66
CA ASP A 50 4.59 27.30 -51.04
C ASP A 50 5.54 26.12 -50.70
N ALA A 51 4.92 24.99 -50.44
CA ALA A 51 5.21 23.66 -50.94
C ALA A 51 6.48 22.87 -50.55
N ARG A 52 6.21 21.81 -49.81
CA ARG A 52 6.57 20.37 -50.12
C ARG A 52 7.97 20.09 -50.64
N LEU A 53 8.66 19.20 -49.93
CA LEU A 53 9.11 17.87 -50.44
C LEU A 53 10.12 17.23 -49.49
N SER A 54 9.81 16.03 -49.06
CA SER A 54 10.73 15.00 -48.54
C SER A 54 11.28 14.19 -49.71
N PRO A 55 12.06 13.09 -49.50
CA PRO A 55 13.35 12.97 -48.78
C PRO A 55 14.43 12.36 -49.73
N ALA A 56 15.60 12.10 -49.13
CA ALA A 56 16.64 11.19 -49.66
C ALA A 56 17.66 11.78 -50.66
N LYS A 57 18.86 11.69 -50.24
CA LYS A 57 20.03 11.11 -50.87
C LYS A 57 21.36 11.77 -50.59
N ARG A 58 22.19 10.99 -49.91
CA ARG A 58 23.57 10.57 -50.32
C ARG A 58 24.72 11.53 -50.18
N LEU A 59 25.57 11.15 -49.24
CA LEU A 59 26.89 10.55 -49.46
C LEU A 59 27.93 11.35 -50.27
N ARG A 60 29.08 11.46 -49.62
CA ARG A 60 30.44 11.59 -50.12
C ARG A 60 31.01 12.99 -50.34
N GLN A 61 32.00 13.33 -49.57
CA GLN A 61 33.47 13.36 -49.83
C GLN A 61 34.16 14.19 -48.79
N ARG A 62 35.05 13.68 -47.94
CA ARG A 62 36.45 13.39 -48.10
C ARG A 62 37.34 14.62 -48.38
N ASN A 63 38.22 14.77 -47.40
CA ASN A 63 39.64 15.25 -47.48
C ASN A 63 40.00 16.73 -47.54
N ALA A 64 40.49 17.24 -46.41
CA ALA A 64 41.80 17.84 -46.11
C ALA A 64 42.22 19.10 -46.91
N PRO A 65 43.17 19.96 -46.45
CA PRO A 65 44.09 19.78 -45.34
C PRO A 65 44.30 21.05 -44.42
N ARG A 66 45.06 20.85 -43.39
CA ARG A 66 45.77 21.77 -42.50
C ARG A 66 46.28 23.06 -43.14
N GLN A 67 46.11 24.19 -42.44
CA GLN A 67 47.18 25.22 -42.38
C GLN A 67 47.39 25.65 -40.95
N GLN A 68 48.69 25.74 -40.61
CA GLN A 68 49.31 26.09 -39.35
C GLN A 68 49.50 27.58 -39.18
N ALA A 69 49.50 27.95 -37.89
CA ALA A 69 50.30 28.94 -37.19
C ALA A 69 49.81 30.42 -37.18
N PRO A 70 50.21 31.23 -36.20
CA PRO A 70 51.43 31.11 -35.39
C PRO A 70 51.24 31.22 -33.86
N THR A 71 52.24 30.69 -33.21
CA THR A 71 52.59 30.76 -31.77
C THR A 71 53.04 32.14 -31.32
N ALA A 72 52.66 32.60 -30.11
CA ALA A 72 53.51 33.25 -29.13
C ALA A 72 52.76 33.78 -27.94
N PRO A 73 53.31 33.99 -26.77
CA PRO A 73 54.23 33.20 -25.98
C PRO A 73 53.71 32.95 -24.54
N SER A 74 54.28 31.96 -23.89
CA SER A 74 54.13 31.57 -22.48
C SER A 74 54.21 32.77 -21.52
N ALA A 75 53.22 32.92 -20.69
CA ALA A 75 53.26 33.63 -19.41
C ALA A 75 53.15 32.65 -18.25
N LYS A 76 54.12 32.74 -17.40
CA LYS A 76 54.51 31.93 -16.27
C LYS A 76 53.35 31.63 -15.32
N LYS A 77 53.31 30.38 -14.85
CA LYS A 77 52.64 29.95 -13.62
C LYS A 77 53.01 30.91 -12.47
N ALA A 78 52.07 31.74 -12.04
CA ALA A 78 52.09 32.37 -10.73
C ALA A 78 51.06 31.62 -9.87
N SER A 79 51.59 31.11 -8.76
CA SER A 79 50.91 30.34 -7.69
C SER A 79 49.66 31.05 -7.21
N VAL A 80 48.53 30.35 -7.35
CA VAL A 80 47.32 30.67 -6.55
C VAL A 80 47.54 30.01 -5.16
N ARG A 81 48.30 30.71 -4.34
CA ARG A 81 48.45 30.47 -2.90
C ARG A 81 48.19 31.81 -2.22
N SER A 82 46.94 32.30 -2.26
CA SER A 82 46.48 33.36 -1.34
C SER A 82 44.99 33.66 -1.55
N ALA A 83 44.15 32.66 -1.22
CA ALA A 83 42.75 32.91 -0.90
C ALA A 83 42.36 31.99 0.25
N ARG A 84 43.20 31.98 1.29
CA ARG A 84 42.96 31.27 2.55
C ARG A 84 43.05 32.33 3.65
N ALA A 85 42.00 33.10 3.81
CA ALA A 85 41.61 33.82 5.04
C ALA A 85 40.40 34.74 4.76
N ALA A 86 39.28 34.19 4.36
CA ALA A 86 38.01 34.75 4.79
C ALA A 86 37.52 33.82 5.90
N ALA A 87 37.53 34.27 7.14
CA ALA A 87 36.93 33.57 8.27
C ALA A 87 35.49 33.33 7.88
N SER A 88 35.16 32.08 7.53
CA SER A 88 33.82 31.67 7.18
C SER A 88 32.99 31.71 8.46
N VAL A 89 31.95 32.52 8.48
CA VAL A 89 30.90 32.49 9.49
C VAL A 89 30.47 31.04 9.64
N PRO A 90 30.49 30.45 10.85
CA PRO A 90 30.05 29.08 11.05
C PRO A 90 28.61 28.90 10.54
N PHE A 91 28.36 27.82 9.80
CA PHE A 91 27.04 27.51 9.29
C PHE A 91 26.14 27.14 10.49
N GLN A 92 25.04 27.84 10.68
CA GLN A 92 24.15 27.62 11.82
C GLN A 92 23.25 26.41 11.57
N ASP A 93 23.35 25.43 12.48
CA ASP A 93 22.41 24.31 12.52
C ASP A 93 21.15 24.73 13.27
N GLN A 94 20.04 24.87 12.57
CA GLN A 94 18.73 25.20 13.15
C GLN A 94 18.20 24.10 14.09
N HIS A 95 18.74 22.89 14.02
CA HIS A 95 18.37 21.72 14.80
C HIS A 95 19.37 21.37 15.92
N ALA A 96 20.34 22.26 16.20
CA ALA A 96 21.40 22.01 17.18
C ALA A 96 20.89 21.68 18.58
N ALA A 97 19.79 22.32 19.01
CA ALA A 97 19.14 22.05 20.31
C ALA A 97 18.63 20.60 20.39
N ARG A 98 17.97 20.11 19.34
CA ARG A 98 17.48 18.72 19.23
C ARG A 98 18.62 17.70 19.27
N GLU A 99 19.73 18.00 18.60
CA GLU A 99 20.90 17.12 18.61
C GLU A 99 21.55 17.07 19.99
N ALA A 100 21.58 18.20 20.71
CA ALA A 100 22.12 18.28 22.05
C ALA A 100 21.27 17.51 23.09
N GLU A 101 19.97 17.42 22.89
CA GLU A 101 19.09 16.61 23.76
C GLU A 101 19.24 15.11 23.51
N ARG A 102 19.58 14.71 22.28
CA ARG A 102 19.64 13.28 21.88
C ARG A 102 21.00 12.65 22.09
N TYR A 103 22.07 13.41 22.06
CA TYR A 103 23.44 12.87 22.06
C TYR A 103 24.32 13.59 23.07
N ALA A 104 25.09 12.81 23.81
CA ALA A 104 26.07 13.35 24.77
C ALA A 104 27.15 14.21 24.08
N GLU A 105 27.46 13.90 22.83
CA GLU A 105 28.39 14.62 21.98
C GLU A 105 27.70 15.05 20.69
N PRO A 106 26.94 16.14 20.72
CA PRO A 106 26.17 16.58 19.56
C PRO A 106 27.09 17.09 18.44
N ILE A 107 26.72 16.75 17.20
CA ILE A 107 27.31 17.21 15.96
C ILE A 107 26.21 17.78 15.05
N ALA A 108 26.60 18.39 13.92
CA ALA A 108 25.65 18.94 12.97
C ALA A 108 24.57 17.93 12.56
N SER A 109 23.31 18.37 12.55
CA SER A 109 22.17 17.55 12.11
C SER A 109 22.32 17.10 10.67
N ARG A 110 21.57 16.07 10.26
CA ARG A 110 21.60 15.62 8.85
C ARG A 110 21.06 16.69 7.92
N GLU A 111 20.04 17.40 8.36
CA GLU A 111 19.40 18.51 7.66
C GLU A 111 20.43 19.63 7.42
N ALA A 112 21.10 20.09 8.46
CA ALA A 112 22.10 21.14 8.34
C ALA A 112 23.29 20.73 7.45
N ILE A 113 23.69 19.45 7.46
CA ILE A 113 24.71 18.92 6.55
C ILE A 113 24.24 18.98 5.10
N LEU A 114 22.98 18.65 4.80
CA LEU A 114 22.44 18.74 3.45
C LEU A 114 22.34 20.21 3.01
N ASP A 115 21.81 21.09 3.84
CA ASP A 115 21.69 22.52 3.56
C ASP A 115 23.06 23.17 3.29
N LEU A 116 24.07 22.80 4.08
CA LEU A 116 25.45 23.25 3.82
C LEU A 116 25.95 22.78 2.45
N LEU A 117 25.77 21.51 2.13
CA LEU A 117 26.26 20.92 0.88
C LEU A 117 25.48 21.43 -0.34
N ASP A 118 24.20 21.74 -0.19
CA ASP A 118 23.35 22.36 -1.21
C ASP A 118 23.82 23.80 -1.52
N ALA A 119 24.34 24.49 -0.51
CA ALA A 119 24.89 25.85 -0.67
C ALA A 119 26.32 25.88 -1.23
N CYS A 120 26.97 24.72 -1.43
CA CYS A 120 28.37 24.63 -1.92
C CYS A 120 28.42 24.31 -3.41
N ASP A 121 29.33 24.96 -4.14
CA ASP A 121 29.61 24.75 -5.58
C ASP A 121 30.38 23.46 -5.89
N GLY A 122 30.21 22.40 -5.08
CA GLY A 122 30.86 21.11 -5.34
C GLY A 122 31.06 20.24 -4.09
N PRO A 123 31.55 19.00 -4.27
CA PRO A 123 31.75 18.07 -3.18
C PRO A 123 32.70 18.58 -2.11
N GLN A 124 32.32 18.48 -0.83
CA GLN A 124 33.10 18.89 0.34
C GLN A 124 33.67 17.67 1.07
N THR A 125 34.89 17.73 1.58
CA THR A 125 35.46 16.66 2.43
C THR A 125 34.91 16.70 3.85
N ALA A 126 35.11 15.63 4.61
CA ALA A 126 34.68 15.59 6.00
C ALA A 126 35.36 16.70 6.85
N GLU A 127 36.63 17.03 6.54
CA GLU A 127 37.38 18.10 7.19
C GLU A 127 36.75 19.47 6.88
N GLU A 128 36.40 19.74 5.62
CA GLU A 128 35.77 20.99 5.20
C GLU A 128 34.37 21.16 5.83
N ILE A 129 33.60 20.08 5.91
CA ILE A 129 32.30 20.08 6.60
C ILE A 129 32.46 20.31 8.10
N ALA A 130 33.46 19.64 8.73
CA ALA A 130 33.76 19.83 10.15
C ALA A 130 34.16 21.27 10.47
N ASP A 131 34.99 21.89 9.63
CA ASP A 131 35.43 23.29 9.76
C ASP A 131 34.21 24.25 9.69
N ARG A 132 33.27 24.01 8.78
CA ARG A 132 32.08 24.85 8.59
C ARG A 132 31.13 24.81 9.76
N PHE A 133 31.05 23.69 10.46
CA PHE A 133 30.21 23.55 11.68
C PHE A 133 30.98 23.76 12.99
N GLY A 134 32.31 23.98 12.95
CA GLY A 134 33.16 24.14 14.12
C GLY A 134 33.27 22.88 14.98
N VAL A 135 33.18 21.69 14.37
CA VAL A 135 33.21 20.37 15.04
C VAL A 135 34.42 19.53 14.62
N THR A 136 35.56 20.19 14.38
CA THR A 136 36.83 19.54 13.97
C THR A 136 37.37 18.59 15.01
N ASP A 137 37.09 18.81 16.28
CA ASP A 137 37.37 17.92 17.42
C ASP A 137 36.58 16.61 17.41
N ARG A 138 35.47 16.57 16.66
CA ARG A 138 34.51 15.44 16.56
C ARG A 138 34.39 14.87 15.15
N ILE A 139 35.44 14.98 14.37
CA ILE A 139 35.47 14.55 12.95
C ILE A 139 35.15 13.06 12.77
N GLU A 140 35.54 12.20 13.72
CA GLU A 140 35.22 10.77 13.66
C GLU A 140 33.72 10.51 13.79
N ILE A 141 33.04 11.24 14.68
CA ILE A 141 31.59 11.14 14.87
C ILE A 141 30.87 11.69 13.64
N LEU A 142 31.34 12.82 13.11
CA LEU A 142 30.83 13.38 11.84
C LEU A 142 31.04 12.41 10.70
N GLY A 143 32.22 11.77 10.59
CA GLY A 143 32.50 10.75 9.58
C GLY A 143 31.55 9.56 9.64
N ARG A 144 31.19 9.08 10.83
CA ARG A 144 30.15 8.04 11.01
C ARG A 144 28.78 8.51 10.53
N ARG A 145 28.39 9.76 10.83
CA ARG A 145 27.13 10.36 10.35
C ARG A 145 27.11 10.51 8.83
N LEU A 146 28.18 11.06 8.25
CA LEU A 146 28.34 11.16 6.79
C LEU A 146 28.29 9.79 6.11
N GLY A 147 28.97 8.79 6.71
CA GLY A 147 28.92 7.40 6.24
C GLY A 147 27.50 6.79 6.31
N ALA A 148 26.74 7.13 7.36
CA ALA A 148 25.32 6.73 7.45
C ALA A 148 24.48 7.42 6.36
N MET A 149 24.65 8.73 6.16
CA MET A 149 23.94 9.48 5.11
C MET A 149 24.26 8.96 3.69
N VAL A 150 25.49 8.47 3.49
CA VAL A 150 25.87 7.80 2.22
C VAL A 150 25.19 6.45 2.09
N ARG A 151 25.10 5.65 3.18
CA ARG A 151 24.33 4.37 3.17
C ARG A 151 22.85 4.60 2.93
N ASP A 152 22.28 5.62 3.53
CA ASP A 152 20.88 5.99 3.41
C ASP A 152 20.55 6.66 2.06
N GLY A 153 21.55 6.86 1.18
CA GLY A 153 21.36 7.43 -0.15
C GLY A 153 21.08 8.93 -0.19
N GLN A 154 21.40 9.65 0.88
CA GLN A 154 21.29 11.11 0.94
C GLN A 154 22.50 11.81 0.35
N LEU A 155 23.67 11.20 0.51
CA LEU A 155 24.95 11.71 0.00
C LEU A 155 25.64 10.68 -0.90
N VAL A 156 26.46 11.17 -1.81
CA VAL A 156 27.46 10.39 -2.54
C VAL A 156 28.86 10.85 -2.13
N GLN A 157 29.79 9.89 -2.01
CA GLN A 157 31.19 10.17 -1.79
C GLN A 157 31.99 9.89 -3.05
N ASN A 158 32.74 10.88 -3.56
CA ASN A 158 33.60 10.73 -4.71
C ASN A 158 34.93 10.00 -4.35
N ARG A 159 35.74 9.65 -5.36
CA ARG A 159 37.02 8.96 -5.18
C ARG A 159 38.06 9.78 -4.40
N ARG A 160 37.84 11.07 -4.19
CA ARG A 160 38.73 11.98 -3.47
C ARG A 160 38.26 12.24 -2.05
N GLY A 161 37.24 11.49 -1.57
CA GLY A 161 36.68 11.63 -0.24
C GLY A 161 35.64 12.76 -0.05
N GLY A 162 35.36 13.53 -1.11
CA GLY A 162 34.36 14.61 -1.03
C GLY A 162 32.91 14.08 -1.09
N PHE A 163 32.03 14.69 -0.29
CA PHE A 163 30.60 14.39 -0.20
C PHE A 163 29.77 15.42 -0.97
N ALA A 164 28.72 14.98 -1.64
CA ALA A 164 27.75 15.81 -2.32
C ALA A 164 26.34 15.23 -2.16
N PRO A 165 25.26 16.03 -2.13
CA PRO A 165 23.90 15.56 -2.14
C PRO A 165 23.60 14.75 -3.41
N VAL A 166 22.79 13.68 -3.24
CA VAL A 166 22.40 12.84 -4.40
C VAL A 166 21.62 13.64 -5.43
N GLN A 167 20.83 14.63 -5.00
CA GLN A 167 20.04 15.52 -5.85
C GLN A 167 20.89 16.34 -6.83
N HIS A 168 22.15 16.61 -6.53
CA HIS A 168 23.09 17.29 -7.43
C HIS A 168 23.77 16.34 -8.43
N THR A 169 23.36 15.07 -8.44
CA THR A 169 23.87 14.06 -9.35
C THR A 169 22.72 13.50 -10.19
N ASN A 170 23.02 12.93 -11.35
CA ASN A 170 22.02 12.20 -12.16
C ASN A 170 21.68 10.84 -11.55
N LEU A 171 21.87 10.66 -10.23
CA LEU A 171 21.62 9.42 -9.51
C LEU A 171 20.23 9.46 -8.87
N ILE A 172 19.48 8.39 -9.07
CA ILE A 172 18.13 8.20 -8.52
C ILE A 172 18.17 7.05 -7.52
N ALA A 173 17.78 7.33 -6.28
CA ALA A 173 17.61 6.30 -5.26
C ALA A 173 16.25 5.61 -5.42
N GLY A 174 16.21 4.31 -5.20
CA GLY A 174 14.94 3.57 -5.26
C GLY A 174 15.10 2.08 -4.97
N THR A 175 13.96 1.41 -5.01
CA THR A 175 13.84 -0.03 -4.73
C THR A 175 13.73 -0.83 -6.02
N VAL A 176 14.48 -1.92 -6.12
CA VAL A 176 14.47 -2.83 -7.27
C VAL A 176 13.25 -3.73 -7.25
N ILE A 177 12.49 -3.72 -8.33
CA ILE A 177 11.39 -4.65 -8.59
C ILE A 177 11.82 -5.59 -9.70
N ALA A 178 12.16 -6.83 -9.35
CA ALA A 178 12.57 -7.84 -10.33
C ALA A 178 11.36 -8.47 -11.05
N ASN A 179 11.57 -8.83 -12.32
CA ASN A 179 10.59 -9.53 -13.14
C ASN A 179 11.06 -10.97 -13.42
N PRO A 180 10.17 -11.97 -13.46
CA PRO A 180 10.52 -13.34 -13.82
C PRO A 180 11.22 -13.51 -15.19
N ASP A 181 11.07 -12.55 -16.10
CA ASP A 181 11.76 -12.56 -17.41
C ASP A 181 13.22 -12.05 -17.35
N GLY A 182 13.75 -11.76 -16.14
CA GLY A 182 15.16 -11.41 -15.90
C GLY A 182 15.49 -9.92 -15.96
N PHE A 183 14.59 -9.08 -16.39
CA PHE A 183 14.73 -7.64 -16.27
C PHE A 183 14.11 -7.14 -14.96
N GLY A 184 14.26 -5.86 -14.66
CA GLY A 184 13.62 -5.26 -13.48
C GLY A 184 13.26 -3.81 -13.73
N PHE A 185 12.73 -3.20 -12.67
CA PHE A 185 12.46 -1.77 -12.61
C PHE A 185 13.01 -1.20 -11.31
N LEU A 186 13.47 0.03 -11.36
CA LEU A 186 13.69 0.81 -10.15
C LEU A 186 12.45 1.64 -9.88
N LYS A 187 11.85 1.46 -8.73
CA LYS A 187 10.82 2.36 -8.21
C LYS A 187 11.51 3.46 -7.43
N PRO A 188 11.50 4.73 -7.90
CA PRO A 188 12.15 5.83 -7.21
C PRO A 188 11.54 6.09 -5.82
N ASP A 189 12.39 6.43 -4.83
CA ASP A 189 11.94 6.75 -3.48
C ASP A 189 11.14 8.07 -3.43
N GLU A 190 11.49 9.04 -4.31
CA GLU A 190 10.82 10.34 -4.43
C GLU A 190 9.55 10.30 -5.30
N GLY A 191 9.21 9.12 -5.82
CA GLY A 191 8.08 8.94 -6.74
C GLY A 191 8.46 9.23 -8.20
N GLY A 192 7.45 9.20 -9.08
CA GLY A 192 7.63 9.35 -10.53
C GLY A 192 7.60 8.02 -11.27
N ASP A 193 7.99 8.04 -12.56
CA ASP A 193 7.95 6.86 -13.41
C ASP A 193 9.08 5.88 -13.07
N ASP A 194 8.76 4.59 -13.07
CA ASP A 194 9.72 3.51 -12.86
C ASP A 194 10.81 3.52 -13.96
N LEU A 195 12.08 3.26 -13.57
CA LEU A 195 13.17 3.13 -14.51
C LEU A 195 13.40 1.66 -14.87
N PHE A 196 13.54 1.37 -16.15
CA PHE A 196 13.84 0.04 -16.64
C PHE A 196 15.29 -0.37 -16.29
N LEU A 197 15.45 -1.54 -15.70
CA LEU A 197 16.74 -2.17 -15.41
C LEU A 197 16.92 -3.40 -16.31
N PRO A 198 17.87 -3.36 -17.23
CA PRO A 198 18.08 -4.49 -18.14
C PRO A 198 18.65 -5.73 -17.43
N PRO A 199 18.53 -6.93 -18.03
CA PRO A 199 18.93 -8.19 -17.38
C PRO A 199 20.37 -8.24 -16.87
N PHE A 200 21.31 -7.56 -17.53
CA PHE A 200 22.71 -7.53 -17.09
C PHE A 200 22.89 -6.70 -15.80
N GLU A 201 22.09 -5.66 -15.59
CA GLU A 201 22.08 -4.89 -14.33
C GLU A 201 21.46 -5.70 -13.18
N MET A 202 20.41 -6.47 -13.46
CA MET A 202 19.74 -7.33 -12.48
C MET A 202 20.65 -8.43 -11.91
N ARG A 203 21.78 -8.74 -12.58
CA ARG A 203 22.78 -9.67 -12.04
C ARG A 203 23.49 -9.18 -10.77
N LYS A 204 23.47 -7.87 -10.51
CA LYS A 204 24.14 -7.22 -9.36
C LYS A 204 23.27 -7.18 -8.11
N VAL A 205 21.97 -7.38 -8.26
CA VAL A 205 20.96 -7.08 -7.25
C VAL A 205 19.92 -8.17 -7.18
N MET A 206 19.12 -8.11 -6.12
CA MET A 206 17.97 -8.97 -5.91
C MET A 206 16.69 -8.12 -5.79
N HIS A 207 15.54 -8.79 -5.87
CA HIS A 207 14.26 -8.13 -5.66
C HIS A 207 14.22 -7.47 -4.27
N GLY A 208 13.78 -6.22 -4.20
CA GLY A 208 13.68 -5.47 -2.96
C GLY A 208 14.96 -4.73 -2.54
N ASP A 209 16.12 -4.95 -3.17
CA ASP A 209 17.35 -4.19 -2.88
C ASP A 209 17.14 -2.69 -3.13
N ARG A 210 17.64 -1.86 -2.24
CA ARG A 210 17.63 -0.41 -2.43
C ARG A 210 18.95 0.03 -3.07
N VAL A 211 18.85 0.77 -4.16
CA VAL A 211 20.01 1.09 -5.01
C VAL A 211 20.00 2.55 -5.46
N LEU A 212 21.19 3.02 -5.84
CA LEU A 212 21.38 4.25 -6.64
C LEU A 212 21.56 3.86 -8.09
N VAL A 213 20.78 4.47 -8.97
CA VAL A 213 20.78 4.21 -10.40
C VAL A 213 21.12 5.49 -11.16
N ASN A 214 22.05 5.40 -12.14
CA ASN A 214 22.33 6.46 -13.08
C ASN A 214 21.43 6.30 -14.31
N LEU A 215 20.75 7.37 -14.71
CA LEU A 215 19.96 7.40 -15.92
C LEU A 215 20.87 7.34 -17.15
N THR A 216 20.72 6.31 -17.98
CA THR A 216 21.58 6.09 -19.16
C THR A 216 20.94 6.50 -20.47
N GLY A 217 19.60 6.56 -20.52
CA GLY A 217 18.90 6.95 -21.74
C GLY A 217 17.44 6.49 -21.77
N ILE A 218 16.94 6.31 -22.97
CA ILE A 218 15.60 5.78 -23.24
C ILE A 218 15.76 4.53 -24.12
N ASP A 219 15.14 3.44 -23.75
CA ASP A 219 15.18 2.20 -24.51
C ASP A 219 14.38 2.29 -25.81
N HIS A 220 14.45 1.24 -26.63
CA HIS A 220 13.73 1.15 -27.92
C HIS A 220 12.20 1.14 -27.80
N ARG A 221 11.68 0.99 -26.58
CA ARG A 221 10.23 1.04 -26.26
C ARG A 221 9.83 2.38 -25.62
N GLY A 222 10.74 3.36 -25.55
CA GLY A 222 10.49 4.66 -24.95
C GLY A 222 10.56 4.70 -23.40
N ARG A 223 11.07 3.63 -22.75
CA ARG A 223 11.20 3.58 -21.29
C ARG A 223 12.55 4.16 -20.86
N ARG A 224 12.56 4.93 -19.76
CA ARG A 224 13.80 5.44 -19.16
C ARG A 224 14.63 4.26 -18.66
N GLU A 225 15.89 4.15 -19.12
CA GLU A 225 16.80 3.05 -18.77
C GLU A 225 17.83 3.51 -17.74
N GLY A 226 18.08 2.66 -16.75
CA GLY A 226 19.00 2.92 -15.66
C GLY A 226 20.11 1.89 -15.53
N MET A 227 21.28 2.37 -15.07
CA MET A 227 22.44 1.56 -14.69
C MET A 227 22.69 1.65 -13.19
N ILE A 228 22.83 0.53 -12.51
CA ILE A 228 23.07 0.48 -11.07
C ILE A 228 24.48 0.97 -10.77
N ALA A 229 24.55 2.13 -10.14
CA ALA A 229 25.81 2.75 -9.71
C ALA A 229 26.27 2.18 -8.36
N ARG A 230 25.32 1.93 -7.44
CA ARG A 230 25.64 1.42 -6.08
C ARG A 230 24.42 0.74 -5.47
N VAL A 231 24.68 -0.30 -4.67
CA VAL A 231 23.66 -0.89 -3.77
C VAL A 231 23.77 -0.16 -2.43
N LEU A 232 22.65 0.40 -1.96
CA LEU A 232 22.53 1.12 -0.70
C LEU A 232 22.24 0.15 0.43
N GLU A 233 21.24 -0.74 0.21
CA GLU A 233 20.76 -1.70 1.19
C GLU A 233 20.43 -3.02 0.51
N ARG A 234 20.92 -4.12 1.08
CA ARG A 234 20.52 -5.48 0.71
C ARG A 234 19.34 -5.87 1.56
N ARG A 235 18.19 -6.06 0.92
CA ARG A 235 16.98 -6.41 1.65
C ARG A 235 16.81 -7.90 1.85
N MET A 236 17.26 -8.69 0.89
CA MET A 236 17.14 -10.15 0.96
C MET A 236 18.32 -10.75 1.70
N SER A 237 18.08 -11.30 2.87
CA SER A 237 19.07 -12.04 3.67
C SER A 237 18.80 -13.54 3.65
N ARG A 238 17.56 -13.96 3.36
CA ARG A 238 17.13 -15.37 3.32
C ARG A 238 16.20 -15.59 2.14
N LEU A 239 16.15 -16.81 1.66
CA LEU A 239 15.20 -17.27 0.65
C LEU A 239 14.83 -18.72 0.89
N VAL A 240 13.73 -19.14 0.31
CA VAL A 240 13.31 -20.55 0.23
C VAL A 240 13.57 -21.04 -1.18
N GLY A 241 13.98 -22.29 -1.31
CA GLY A 241 14.22 -22.91 -2.62
C GLY A 241 14.48 -24.40 -2.51
N ARG A 242 14.72 -25.04 -3.64
CA ARG A 242 15.06 -26.46 -3.72
C ARG A 242 16.56 -26.64 -3.77
N PHE A 243 17.04 -27.56 -2.96
CA PHE A 243 18.46 -27.95 -2.93
C PHE A 243 18.76 -28.97 -4.01
N PHE A 244 19.86 -28.77 -4.74
CA PHE A 244 20.37 -29.66 -5.76
C PHE A 244 21.88 -29.87 -5.61
N TYR A 245 22.33 -31.02 -6.05
CA TYR A 245 23.75 -31.39 -6.04
C TYR A 245 24.14 -32.00 -7.40
N GLU A 246 24.73 -31.20 -8.27
CA GLU A 246 25.10 -31.60 -9.61
C GLU A 246 26.59 -31.37 -9.89
N LEU A 247 27.24 -32.35 -10.46
CA LEU A 247 28.65 -32.27 -10.88
C LEU A 247 29.64 -31.78 -9.79
N GLY A 248 29.35 -32.10 -8.52
CA GLY A 248 30.18 -31.69 -7.38
C GLY A 248 29.88 -30.27 -6.87
N ILE A 249 28.85 -29.62 -7.39
CA ILE A 249 28.41 -28.30 -6.97
C ILE A 249 27.03 -28.38 -6.35
N ALA A 250 26.94 -27.94 -5.09
CA ALA A 250 25.67 -27.80 -4.40
C ALA A 250 25.10 -26.40 -4.65
N TYR A 251 23.80 -26.32 -4.92
CA TYR A 251 23.10 -25.05 -5.09
C TYR A 251 21.65 -25.13 -4.64
N VAL A 252 21.05 -23.97 -4.38
CA VAL A 252 19.61 -23.81 -4.13
C VAL A 252 19.01 -23.04 -5.30
N GLU A 253 18.01 -23.65 -5.94
CA GLU A 253 17.13 -22.97 -6.90
C GLU A 253 16.03 -22.24 -6.13
N PRO A 254 15.96 -20.89 -6.20
CA PRO A 254 14.94 -20.13 -5.48
C PRO A 254 13.52 -20.47 -5.93
N ASP A 255 12.60 -20.58 -4.98
CA ASP A 255 11.15 -20.74 -5.25
C ASP A 255 10.56 -19.49 -5.88
N ASP A 256 11.06 -18.30 -5.51
CA ASP A 256 10.68 -17.03 -6.12
C ASP A 256 11.27 -16.90 -7.53
N LYS A 257 10.45 -17.06 -8.56
CA LYS A 257 10.84 -16.97 -9.97
C LYS A 257 11.40 -15.61 -10.41
N ARG A 258 11.27 -14.56 -9.57
CA ARG A 258 11.94 -13.27 -9.77
C ARG A 258 13.45 -13.36 -9.52
N LEU A 259 13.89 -14.39 -8.80
CA LEU A 259 15.29 -14.67 -8.51
C LEU A 259 15.83 -15.71 -9.52
N GLN A 260 16.37 -15.24 -10.63
CA GLN A 260 16.75 -16.08 -11.77
C GLN A 260 18.08 -16.84 -11.61
N ARG A 261 18.81 -16.57 -10.52
CA ARG A 261 20.13 -17.20 -10.33
C ARG A 261 20.11 -18.11 -9.11
N ASN A 262 20.62 -19.32 -9.29
CA ASN A 262 20.81 -20.26 -8.21
C ASN A 262 21.82 -19.71 -7.19
N VAL A 263 21.63 -20.06 -5.93
CA VAL A 263 22.53 -19.71 -4.83
C VAL A 263 23.48 -20.88 -4.62
N GLN A 264 24.78 -20.65 -4.77
CA GLN A 264 25.79 -21.69 -4.55
C GLN A 264 25.94 -21.98 -3.06
N ILE A 265 26.01 -23.26 -2.70
CA ILE A 265 26.18 -23.70 -1.31
C ILE A 265 27.54 -24.39 -1.16
N PRO A 266 28.48 -23.82 -0.38
CA PRO A 266 29.74 -24.52 -0.03
C PRO A 266 29.45 -25.81 0.72
N PRO A 267 30.33 -26.85 0.58
CA PRO A 267 30.12 -28.14 1.22
C PRO A 267 29.90 -28.08 2.74
N GLU A 268 30.62 -27.17 3.41
CA GLU A 268 30.50 -26.90 4.84
C GLU A 268 29.17 -26.26 5.27
N HIS A 269 28.36 -25.78 4.31
CA HIS A 269 27.11 -25.05 4.55
C HIS A 269 25.86 -25.81 4.09
N ILE A 270 25.98 -27.07 3.71
CA ILE A 270 24.88 -27.92 3.21
C ILE A 270 23.85 -28.24 4.32
N GLY A 271 24.28 -28.24 5.60
CA GLY A 271 23.34 -28.39 6.74
C GLY A 271 22.51 -29.68 6.75
N GLY A 272 22.98 -30.77 6.10
CA GLY A 272 22.25 -32.03 6.02
C GLY A 272 21.13 -32.09 4.98
N ALA A 273 21.03 -31.10 4.10
CA ALA A 273 20.04 -31.12 3.01
C ALA A 273 20.37 -32.21 1.97
N SER A 274 19.34 -32.86 1.48
CA SER A 274 19.37 -33.87 0.41
C SER A 274 18.75 -33.29 -0.88
N GLU A 275 19.11 -33.89 -2.02
CA GLU A 275 18.66 -33.46 -3.33
C GLU A 275 17.13 -33.42 -3.44
N GLY A 276 16.61 -32.32 -4.02
CA GLY A 276 15.19 -32.09 -4.23
C GLY A 276 14.44 -31.51 -3.02
N GLN A 277 15.06 -31.48 -1.84
CA GLN A 277 14.41 -30.96 -0.63
C GLN A 277 14.21 -29.45 -0.67
N LEU A 278 13.08 -29.02 -0.12
CA LEU A 278 12.77 -27.62 0.11
C LEU A 278 13.54 -27.13 1.35
N VAL A 279 14.29 -26.05 1.19
CA VAL A 279 15.20 -25.55 2.23
C VAL A 279 15.07 -24.05 2.42
N VAL A 280 15.40 -23.57 3.63
CA VAL A 280 15.63 -22.16 3.92
C VAL A 280 17.12 -21.89 3.79
N CYS A 281 17.49 -20.99 2.89
CA CYS A 281 18.87 -20.60 2.61
C CYS A 281 19.13 -19.17 3.06
N GLU A 282 20.16 -18.96 3.87
CA GLU A 282 20.68 -17.65 4.22
C GLU A 282 21.75 -17.22 3.22
N LEU A 283 21.71 -15.98 2.77
CA LEU A 283 22.70 -15.40 1.86
C LEU A 283 23.91 -14.90 2.65
N VAL A 284 25.03 -15.58 2.52
CA VAL A 284 26.30 -15.21 3.17
C VAL A 284 27.05 -14.17 2.32
N VAL A 285 27.07 -14.38 0.99
CA VAL A 285 27.66 -13.44 0.03
C VAL A 285 26.61 -13.07 -1.01
N PRO A 286 26.29 -11.79 -1.16
CA PRO A 286 25.33 -11.35 -2.16
C PRO A 286 25.88 -11.53 -3.59
N PRO A 287 25.00 -11.60 -4.61
CA PRO A 287 25.43 -11.75 -6.00
C PRO A 287 26.17 -10.50 -6.51
N ASP A 288 27.07 -10.73 -7.44
CA ASP A 288 27.67 -9.67 -8.26
C ASP A 288 27.58 -10.03 -9.76
N THR A 289 28.13 -9.17 -10.63
CA THR A 289 28.12 -9.39 -12.10
C THR A 289 28.77 -10.68 -12.53
N ARG A 290 29.76 -11.18 -11.77
CA ARG A 290 30.61 -12.32 -12.15
C ARG A 290 30.34 -13.58 -11.32
N ARG A 291 29.83 -13.41 -10.10
CA ARG A 291 29.64 -14.50 -9.12
C ARG A 291 28.17 -14.66 -8.75
N PRO A 292 27.66 -15.89 -8.66
CA PRO A 292 26.36 -16.12 -8.03
C PRO A 292 26.41 -15.75 -6.55
N ALA A 293 25.27 -15.64 -5.91
CA ALA A 293 25.18 -15.56 -4.46
C ALA A 293 25.73 -16.85 -3.81
N ILE A 294 26.35 -16.72 -2.63
CA ILE A 294 26.75 -17.86 -1.81
C ILE A 294 25.85 -17.88 -0.59
N GLY A 295 25.32 -19.07 -0.28
CA GLY A 295 24.38 -19.26 0.81
C GLY A 295 24.79 -20.35 1.80
N ARG A 296 24.03 -20.43 2.87
CA ARG A 296 24.08 -21.49 3.89
C ARG A 296 22.67 -22.00 4.14
N ILE A 297 22.52 -23.31 4.21
CA ILE A 297 21.24 -23.91 4.59
C ILE A 297 21.01 -23.69 6.09
N LEU A 298 19.89 -23.09 6.43
CA LEU A 298 19.45 -22.87 7.82
C LEU A 298 18.52 -23.95 8.31
N ALA A 299 17.61 -24.40 7.45
CA ALA A 299 16.63 -25.43 7.79
C ALA A 299 16.22 -26.21 6.53
N VAL A 300 15.89 -27.47 6.73
CA VAL A 300 15.23 -28.33 5.73
C VAL A 300 13.76 -28.38 6.09
N LEU A 301 12.89 -27.89 5.18
CA LEU A 301 11.44 -27.84 5.38
C LEU A 301 10.76 -29.17 5.05
N GLY A 302 11.22 -29.89 4.01
CA GLY A 302 10.68 -31.18 3.61
C GLY A 302 11.04 -31.57 2.19
N GLU A 303 10.57 -32.75 1.75
CA GLU A 303 10.82 -33.27 0.39
C GLU A 303 9.93 -32.61 -0.66
N ALA A 304 8.70 -32.25 -0.28
CA ALA A 304 7.73 -31.60 -1.14
C ALA A 304 6.98 -30.52 -0.39
N LEU A 305 6.49 -29.52 -1.13
CA LEU A 305 5.60 -28.53 -0.57
C LEU A 305 4.23 -29.17 -0.29
N THR A 306 3.86 -29.23 0.97
CA THR A 306 2.55 -29.70 1.42
C THR A 306 1.70 -28.51 1.88
N PRO A 307 0.36 -28.62 1.92
CA PRO A 307 -0.47 -27.53 2.43
C PRO A 307 -0.07 -27.05 3.83
N SER A 308 0.40 -27.95 4.69
CA SER A 308 0.91 -27.62 6.03
C SER A 308 2.19 -26.78 6.02
N LEU A 309 3.02 -26.89 4.99
CA LEU A 309 4.28 -26.14 4.83
C LEU A 309 4.12 -24.82 4.07
N VAL A 310 2.96 -24.57 3.46
CA VAL A 310 2.72 -23.36 2.66
C VAL A 310 2.94 -22.08 3.46
N VAL A 311 2.39 -22.01 4.67
CA VAL A 311 2.51 -20.84 5.55
C VAL A 311 3.96 -20.64 5.98
N GLU A 312 4.66 -21.70 6.40
CA GLU A 312 6.07 -21.65 6.81
C GLU A 312 6.97 -21.19 5.65
N THR A 313 6.73 -21.73 4.46
CA THR A 313 7.42 -21.31 3.23
C THR A 313 7.22 -19.84 2.96
N ALA A 314 5.99 -19.32 3.06
CA ALA A 314 5.69 -17.91 2.86
C ALA A 314 6.33 -17.02 3.94
N ILE A 315 6.33 -17.43 5.20
CA ILE A 315 6.99 -16.73 6.31
C ILE A 315 8.47 -16.52 6.00
N HIS A 316 9.16 -17.58 5.61
CA HIS A 316 10.59 -17.51 5.29
C HIS A 316 10.86 -16.80 3.97
N GLY A 317 10.06 -17.05 2.93
CA GLY A 317 10.19 -16.40 1.61
C GLY A 317 10.01 -14.91 1.65
N HIS A 318 9.04 -14.42 2.41
CA HIS A 318 8.80 -12.99 2.61
C HIS A 318 9.56 -12.40 3.81
N GLN A 319 10.40 -13.18 4.47
CA GLN A 319 11.20 -12.78 5.65
C GLN A 319 10.33 -12.12 6.73
N LEU A 320 9.19 -12.73 7.03
CA LEU A 320 8.32 -12.28 8.09
C LEU A 320 8.95 -12.60 9.45
N PRO A 321 9.06 -11.63 10.36
CA PRO A 321 9.52 -11.91 11.73
C PRO A 321 8.42 -12.68 12.46
N HIS A 322 8.63 -13.98 12.67
CA HIS A 322 7.65 -14.90 13.27
C HIS A 322 8.03 -15.38 14.65
N VAL A 323 9.31 -15.29 15.01
CA VAL A 323 9.82 -15.59 16.35
C VAL A 323 10.08 -14.28 17.07
N PHE A 324 9.58 -14.14 18.28
CA PHE A 324 9.88 -12.98 19.11
C PHE A 324 11.25 -13.17 19.82
N PRO A 325 12.11 -12.14 19.85
CA PRO A 325 13.32 -12.15 20.69
C PRO A 325 12.98 -12.39 22.16
N GLN A 326 13.88 -13.03 22.90
CA GLN A 326 13.65 -13.36 24.31
C GLN A 326 13.42 -12.10 25.16
N GLU A 327 14.14 -11.03 24.90
CA GLU A 327 13.97 -9.72 25.56
C GLU A 327 12.54 -9.17 25.40
N VAL A 328 11.94 -9.36 24.22
CA VAL A 328 10.55 -8.95 23.95
C VAL A 328 9.56 -9.82 24.73
N LEU A 329 9.82 -11.13 24.78
CA LEU A 329 8.98 -12.05 25.57
C LEU A 329 9.07 -11.78 27.06
N ASP A 330 10.25 -11.48 27.57
CA ASP A 330 10.48 -11.11 28.99
C ASP A 330 9.77 -9.78 29.32
N ALA A 331 9.88 -8.79 28.44
CA ALA A 331 9.18 -7.53 28.58
C ALA A 331 7.64 -7.71 28.55
N ALA A 332 7.14 -8.60 27.69
CA ALA A 332 5.72 -8.92 27.62
C ALA A 332 5.22 -9.67 28.87
N ALA A 333 6.04 -10.58 29.39
CA ALA A 333 5.73 -11.32 30.62
C ALA A 333 5.73 -10.42 31.88
N ALA A 334 6.47 -9.31 31.87
CA ALA A 334 6.49 -8.34 32.96
C ALA A 334 5.20 -7.46 33.01
N VAL A 335 4.40 -7.45 31.95
CA VAL A 335 3.12 -6.72 31.91
C VAL A 335 2.07 -7.45 32.76
N PRO A 336 1.37 -6.75 33.67
CA PRO A 336 0.31 -7.36 34.46
C PRO A 336 -0.79 -7.96 33.58
N LEU A 337 -1.26 -9.17 33.91
CA LEU A 337 -2.33 -9.86 33.17
C LEU A 337 -3.72 -9.28 33.42
N THR A 338 -3.88 -8.46 34.45
CA THR A 338 -5.14 -7.81 34.84
C THR A 338 -4.93 -6.35 35.14
N VAL A 339 -5.98 -5.55 34.94
CA VAL A 339 -5.96 -4.12 35.28
C VAL A 339 -5.93 -3.97 36.80
N THR A 340 -4.92 -3.29 37.31
CA THR A 340 -4.77 -3.04 38.75
C THR A 340 -5.32 -1.66 39.13
N PRO A 341 -5.73 -1.44 40.39
CA PRO A 341 -6.22 -0.12 40.85
C PRO A 341 -5.25 1.03 40.59
N GLY A 342 -3.94 0.77 40.63
CA GLY A 342 -2.89 1.78 40.37
C GLY A 342 -2.86 2.23 38.91
N MET A 343 -3.39 1.45 37.98
CA MET A 343 -3.46 1.78 36.54
C MET A 343 -4.67 2.65 36.17
N LEU A 344 -5.64 2.83 37.12
CA LEU A 344 -6.91 3.52 36.87
C LEU A 344 -6.82 5.04 37.00
N GLY A 345 -5.69 5.58 37.51
CA GLY A 345 -5.53 7.01 37.79
C GLY A 345 -5.86 7.89 36.59
N GLY A 346 -6.87 8.78 36.77
CA GLY A 346 -7.29 9.74 35.73
C GLY A 346 -8.16 9.21 34.61
N ARG A 347 -8.43 7.89 34.52
CA ARG A 347 -9.27 7.28 33.52
C ARG A 347 -10.75 7.39 33.83
N VAL A 348 -11.56 7.57 32.79
CA VAL A 348 -13.03 7.54 32.89
C VAL A 348 -13.49 6.10 33.10
N ASP A 349 -14.41 5.92 34.07
CA ASP A 349 -14.98 4.59 34.34
C ASP A 349 -16.21 4.32 33.46
N LEU A 350 -16.05 3.43 32.47
CA LEU A 350 -17.09 3.00 31.55
C LEU A 350 -17.57 1.55 31.83
N ARG A 351 -17.21 0.92 32.94
CA ARG A 351 -17.52 -0.47 33.24
C ARG A 351 -19.02 -0.75 33.34
N ALA A 352 -19.81 0.26 33.69
CA ALA A 352 -21.27 0.16 33.72
C ALA A 352 -21.95 0.35 32.35
N LEU A 353 -21.21 0.87 31.35
CA LEU A 353 -21.74 1.07 30.00
C LEU A 353 -21.75 -0.28 29.25
N PRO A 354 -22.87 -0.73 28.68
CA PRO A 354 -22.95 -2.05 28.03
C PRO A 354 -22.25 -2.06 26.68
N LEU A 355 -20.93 -1.84 26.69
CA LEU A 355 -20.06 -1.98 25.53
C LEU A 355 -19.99 -3.45 25.13
N VAL A 356 -19.99 -3.71 23.83
CA VAL A 356 -19.88 -5.06 23.25
C VAL A 356 -18.81 -5.10 22.17
N THR A 357 -18.10 -6.23 22.05
CA THR A 357 -17.25 -6.52 20.89
C THR A 357 -18.04 -7.33 19.88
N ILE A 358 -17.84 -7.07 18.57
CA ILE A 358 -18.51 -7.77 17.46
C ILE A 358 -17.48 -8.13 16.41
N ASP A 359 -17.11 -9.41 16.33
CA ASP A 359 -16.02 -9.90 15.50
C ASP A 359 -16.36 -11.25 14.83
N GLY A 360 -15.40 -11.80 14.07
CA GLY A 360 -15.47 -13.16 13.55
C GLY A 360 -15.47 -14.21 14.66
N GLU A 361 -15.91 -15.42 14.34
CA GLU A 361 -16.02 -16.53 15.29
C GLU A 361 -14.67 -16.93 15.89
N ASP A 362 -13.59 -16.83 15.10
CA ASP A 362 -12.24 -17.28 15.45
C ASP A 362 -11.37 -16.18 16.07
N ALA A 363 -11.85 -14.92 16.14
CA ALA A 363 -11.11 -13.79 16.66
C ALA A 363 -10.80 -13.94 18.17
N LYS A 364 -9.58 -13.54 18.57
CA LYS A 364 -9.09 -13.55 19.96
C LYS A 364 -8.55 -12.20 20.41
N ASP A 365 -8.18 -11.34 19.48
CA ASP A 365 -7.55 -10.03 19.61
C ASP A 365 -8.58 -8.92 19.34
N PHE A 366 -9.48 -8.71 20.31
CA PHE A 366 -10.56 -7.73 20.18
C PHE A 366 -9.99 -6.32 20.37
N ASP A 367 -9.82 -5.60 19.26
CA ASP A 367 -9.32 -4.21 19.24
C ASP A 367 -10.39 -3.21 19.67
N ASP A 368 -11.66 -3.45 19.34
CA ASP A 368 -12.75 -2.47 19.48
C ASP A 368 -13.97 -3.01 20.21
N ALA A 369 -14.61 -2.13 20.96
CA ALA A 369 -15.93 -2.34 21.54
C ALA A 369 -16.79 -1.10 21.29
N VAL A 370 -18.08 -1.30 21.05
CA VAL A 370 -19.00 -0.26 20.63
C VAL A 370 -20.22 -0.16 21.51
N TYR A 371 -20.70 1.07 21.69
CA TYR A 371 -21.98 1.39 22.33
C TYR A 371 -22.68 2.52 21.59
N CYS A 372 -23.98 2.40 21.40
CA CYS A 372 -24.78 3.46 20.78
C CYS A 372 -26.09 3.67 21.52
N GLU A 373 -26.43 4.92 21.75
CA GLU A 373 -27.76 5.32 22.24
C GLU A 373 -28.34 6.43 21.38
N SER A 374 -29.68 6.41 21.22
CA SER A 374 -30.37 7.50 20.54
C SER A 374 -30.64 8.66 21.49
N ASN A 375 -30.48 9.87 21.00
CA ASN A 375 -30.83 11.10 21.70
C ASN A 375 -31.79 11.97 20.86
N ARG A 376 -32.23 13.13 21.39
CA ARG A 376 -33.18 14.03 20.69
C ARG A 376 -32.61 14.54 19.36
N GLY A 377 -31.28 14.63 19.22
CA GLY A 377 -30.59 15.16 18.04
C GLY A 377 -30.14 14.12 17.03
N GLY A 378 -30.10 12.84 17.44
CA GLY A 378 -29.54 11.75 16.64
C GLY A 378 -29.04 10.60 17.50
N PHE A 379 -27.71 10.37 17.52
CA PHE A 379 -27.08 9.26 18.22
C PHE A 379 -25.84 9.71 18.99
N ARG A 380 -25.60 9.10 20.13
CA ARG A 380 -24.32 9.09 20.82
C ARG A 380 -23.66 7.75 20.53
N LEU A 381 -22.50 7.78 19.86
CA LEU A 381 -21.69 6.60 19.58
C LEU A 381 -20.43 6.66 20.43
N VAL A 382 -20.13 5.57 21.14
CA VAL A 382 -18.88 5.37 21.89
C VAL A 382 -18.14 4.24 21.22
N VAL A 383 -16.94 4.54 20.72
CA VAL A 383 -15.99 3.59 20.17
C VAL A 383 -14.82 3.50 21.14
N ALA A 384 -14.71 2.36 21.82
CA ALA A 384 -13.64 2.09 22.78
C ALA A 384 -12.62 1.16 22.13
N ILE A 385 -11.38 1.60 22.02
CA ILE A 385 -10.28 0.88 21.39
C ILE A 385 -9.28 0.43 22.46
N ALA A 386 -8.73 -0.77 22.32
CA ALA A 386 -7.70 -1.29 23.19
C ALA A 386 -6.55 -0.28 23.38
N ASP A 387 -6.23 0.09 24.62
CA ASP A 387 -5.17 1.07 24.90
C ASP A 387 -3.78 0.41 24.89
N VAL A 388 -3.37 -0.05 23.73
CA VAL A 388 -2.07 -0.69 23.50
C VAL A 388 -0.92 0.27 23.83
N SER A 389 -1.09 1.57 23.57
CA SER A 389 -0.08 2.60 23.83
C SER A 389 0.26 2.79 25.33
N HIS A 390 -0.58 2.29 26.22
CA HIS A 390 -0.29 2.24 27.64
C HIS A 390 0.79 1.19 27.96
N TYR A 391 0.76 0.06 27.30
CA TYR A 391 1.65 -1.09 27.52
C TYR A 391 2.91 -1.03 26.65
N VAL A 392 2.76 -0.71 25.38
CA VAL A 392 3.86 -0.61 24.40
C VAL A 392 4.34 0.83 24.35
N ARG A 393 5.34 1.12 25.20
CA ARG A 393 5.90 2.46 25.33
C ARG A 393 6.99 2.72 24.29
N PRO A 394 7.09 3.96 23.76
CA PRO A 394 8.11 4.32 22.77
C PRO A 394 9.52 3.96 23.24
N GLY A 395 10.33 3.39 22.34
CA GLY A 395 11.74 3.06 22.58
C GLY A 395 11.98 1.85 23.50
N THR A 396 10.94 1.07 23.81
CA THR A 396 11.09 -0.22 24.51
C THR A 396 11.29 -1.35 23.49
N SER A 397 11.82 -2.50 23.93
CA SER A 397 11.96 -3.69 23.09
C SER A 397 10.63 -4.13 22.45
N LEU A 398 9.51 -3.98 23.17
CA LEU A 398 8.16 -4.22 22.64
C LEU A 398 7.81 -3.26 21.49
N ASP A 399 8.20 -1.99 21.59
CA ASP A 399 7.93 -0.98 20.57
C ASP A 399 8.79 -1.19 19.32
N GLU A 400 10.08 -1.49 19.52
CA GLU A 400 11.02 -1.74 18.42
C GLU A 400 10.62 -2.98 17.61
N GLU A 401 10.20 -4.05 18.29
CA GLU A 401 9.72 -5.25 17.63
C GLU A 401 8.37 -5.01 16.94
N ALA A 402 7.44 -4.28 17.58
CA ALA A 402 6.17 -3.89 16.98
C ALA A 402 6.38 -3.07 15.70
N LEU A 403 7.35 -2.15 15.67
CA LEU A 403 7.72 -1.38 14.47
C LEU A 403 8.37 -2.27 13.40
N THR A 404 9.23 -3.22 13.80
CA THR A 404 9.87 -4.17 12.87
C THR A 404 8.83 -4.99 12.11
N ARG A 405 7.77 -5.43 12.80
CA ARG A 405 6.62 -6.13 12.23
C ARG A 405 5.66 -5.18 11.52
N ALA A 406 5.32 -4.07 12.16
CA ALA A 406 4.42 -2.99 11.80
C ALA A 406 2.96 -3.39 11.53
N THR A 407 2.69 -4.64 11.23
CA THR A 407 1.35 -5.22 11.08
C THR A 407 1.35 -6.70 11.42
N SER A 408 0.22 -7.22 11.93
CA SER A 408 -0.03 -8.65 11.97
C SER A 408 -0.28 -9.19 10.56
N VAL A 409 0.03 -10.47 10.33
CA VAL A 409 -0.20 -11.17 9.05
C VAL A 409 -1.14 -12.34 9.30
N TYR A 410 -2.22 -12.42 8.52
CA TYR A 410 -3.30 -13.39 8.74
C TYR A 410 -3.32 -14.44 7.65
N PHE A 411 -2.91 -15.65 7.99
CA PHE A 411 -3.01 -16.82 7.12
C PHE A 411 -4.21 -17.70 7.52
N PRO A 412 -4.79 -18.47 6.63
CA PRO A 412 -5.79 -19.46 7.02
C PRO A 412 -5.25 -20.42 8.10
N GLY A 413 -5.88 -20.38 9.28
CA GLY A 413 -5.49 -21.20 10.42
C GLY A 413 -4.24 -20.75 11.21
N PHE A 414 -3.53 -19.71 10.79
CA PHE A 414 -2.32 -19.24 11.45
C PHE A 414 -2.15 -17.73 11.39
N VAL A 415 -1.66 -17.11 12.46
CA VAL A 415 -1.41 -15.66 12.53
C VAL A 415 0.03 -15.40 12.95
N VAL A 416 0.71 -14.50 12.23
CA VAL A 416 1.97 -13.89 12.69
C VAL A 416 1.63 -12.55 13.36
N PRO A 417 1.53 -12.49 14.68
CA PRO A 417 1.02 -11.30 15.36
C PRO A 417 2.07 -10.19 15.44
N MET A 418 1.63 -8.92 15.45
CA MET A 418 2.51 -7.77 15.67
C MET A 418 3.05 -7.74 17.09
N LEU A 419 2.26 -8.14 18.06
CA LEU A 419 2.61 -8.15 19.49
C LEU A 419 2.57 -9.59 20.04
N PRO A 420 3.36 -9.91 21.06
CA PRO A 420 3.25 -11.20 21.76
C PRO A 420 1.82 -11.50 22.20
N GLU A 421 1.41 -12.78 22.15
CA GLU A 421 0.03 -13.20 22.44
C GLU A 421 -0.43 -12.86 23.86
N THR A 422 0.49 -12.75 24.82
CA THR A 422 0.20 -12.27 26.18
C THR A 422 -0.35 -10.84 26.20
N LEU A 423 0.01 -10.02 25.18
CA LEU A 423 -0.58 -8.71 24.96
C LEU A 423 -1.75 -8.77 23.99
N SER A 424 -1.53 -9.25 22.77
CA SER A 424 -2.52 -9.18 21.69
C SER A 424 -3.79 -9.97 22.03
N ASN A 425 -3.66 -11.22 22.47
CA ASN A 425 -4.76 -12.05 22.91
C ASN A 425 -5.02 -11.95 24.42
N GLY A 426 -4.16 -11.25 25.18
CA GLY A 426 -4.19 -11.15 26.63
C GLY A 426 -4.79 -9.86 27.16
N ILE A 427 -3.91 -9.01 27.76
CA ILE A 427 -4.33 -7.81 28.48
C ILE A 427 -4.88 -6.70 27.58
N CYS A 428 -4.41 -6.61 26.32
CA CYS A 428 -4.91 -5.61 25.37
C CYS A 428 -6.29 -5.99 24.82
N SER A 429 -6.56 -7.27 24.57
CA SER A 429 -7.83 -7.74 23.99
C SER A 429 -9.03 -7.39 24.87
N LEU A 430 -10.04 -6.72 24.32
CA LEU A 430 -11.24 -6.28 25.02
C LEU A 430 -12.21 -7.45 25.28
N LYS A 431 -11.72 -8.49 25.96
CA LYS A 431 -12.47 -9.70 26.31
C LYS A 431 -13.68 -9.40 27.17
N PRO A 432 -14.75 -10.19 27.06
CA PRO A 432 -15.95 -10.00 27.86
C PRO A 432 -15.71 -10.30 29.36
N ASN A 433 -16.44 -9.58 30.21
CA ASN A 433 -16.50 -9.78 31.66
C ASN A 433 -15.18 -9.59 32.42
N VAL A 434 -14.24 -8.82 31.84
CA VAL A 434 -12.98 -8.45 32.48
C VAL A 434 -12.69 -6.98 32.24
N ASP A 435 -12.06 -6.33 33.25
CA ASP A 435 -11.67 -4.94 33.11
C ASP A 435 -10.53 -4.79 32.11
N ARG A 436 -10.64 -3.82 31.21
CA ARG A 436 -9.65 -3.49 30.18
C ARG A 436 -9.46 -1.98 30.09
N MET A 437 -8.22 -1.56 29.89
CA MET A 437 -7.94 -0.17 29.56
C MET A 437 -8.24 0.08 28.09
N CYS A 438 -8.92 1.17 27.82
CA CYS A 438 -9.29 1.55 26.48
C CYS A 438 -9.03 3.03 26.22
N PHE A 439 -8.93 3.38 24.95
CA PHE A 439 -8.86 4.73 24.45
C PHE A 439 -10.10 5.01 23.61
N VAL A 440 -10.88 5.99 24.01
CA VAL A 440 -12.24 6.18 23.53
C VAL A 440 -12.32 7.33 22.55
N CYS A 441 -13.06 7.11 21.46
CA CYS A 441 -13.62 8.17 20.62
C CYS A 441 -15.14 8.21 20.85
N GLU A 442 -15.63 9.24 21.51
CA GLU A 442 -17.05 9.48 21.73
C GLU A 442 -17.57 10.54 20.76
N MET A 443 -18.69 10.26 20.10
CA MET A 443 -19.20 11.10 19.01
C MET A 443 -20.70 11.38 19.17
N GLN A 444 -21.08 12.62 18.89
CA GLN A 444 -22.48 13.01 18.71
C GLN A 444 -22.78 13.10 17.22
N ILE A 445 -23.66 12.23 16.73
CA ILE A 445 -24.00 12.07 15.32
C ILE A 445 -25.46 12.48 15.12
N ASP A 446 -25.71 13.32 14.12
CA ASP A 446 -27.06 13.76 13.82
C ASP A 446 -27.85 12.70 13.01
N ARG A 447 -29.14 12.97 12.78
CA ARG A 447 -30.02 12.08 12.01
C ARG A 447 -29.64 11.93 10.53
N LYS A 448 -28.70 12.75 10.04
CA LYS A 448 -28.18 12.66 8.67
C LYS A 448 -26.85 11.87 8.60
N GLY A 449 -26.30 11.48 9.75
CA GLY A 449 -25.01 10.80 9.84
C GLY A 449 -23.80 11.73 9.87
N GLU A 450 -24.01 13.04 10.14
CA GLU A 450 -22.92 13.99 10.32
C GLU A 450 -22.50 14.02 11.79
N VAL A 451 -21.18 13.91 12.05
CA VAL A 451 -20.61 14.08 13.39
C VAL A 451 -20.62 15.57 13.75
N LYS A 452 -21.31 15.92 14.82
CA LYS A 452 -21.41 17.32 15.32
C LYS A 452 -20.31 17.67 16.33
N SER A 453 -19.91 16.70 17.12
CA SER A 453 -18.79 16.80 18.05
C SER A 453 -18.20 15.44 18.33
N SER A 454 -16.91 15.42 18.62
CA SER A 454 -16.18 14.23 19.06
C SER A 454 -15.24 14.59 20.21
N SER A 455 -14.96 13.64 21.07
CA SER A 455 -14.01 13.76 22.17
C SER A 455 -13.20 12.47 22.30
N PHE A 456 -11.92 12.63 22.69
CA PHE A 456 -11.02 11.51 22.94
C PHE A 456 -10.63 11.52 24.42
N TYR A 457 -10.60 10.36 25.05
CA TYR A 457 -10.19 10.21 26.45
C TYR A 457 -9.78 8.78 26.77
N GLU A 458 -8.93 8.64 27.77
CA GLU A 458 -8.54 7.34 28.34
C GLU A 458 -9.62 6.84 29.30
N ALA A 459 -9.94 5.54 29.23
CA ALA A 459 -10.99 4.95 30.05
C ALA A 459 -10.61 3.54 30.51
N VAL A 460 -11.39 3.04 31.47
CA VAL A 460 -11.49 1.62 31.81
C VAL A 460 -12.89 1.13 31.49
N MET A 461 -12.96 -0.01 30.82
CA MET A 461 -14.21 -0.63 30.41
C MET A 461 -14.31 -2.10 30.82
N ASN A 462 -15.52 -2.64 30.77
CA ASN A 462 -15.79 -4.07 30.84
C ASN A 462 -16.72 -4.41 29.69
N SER A 463 -16.31 -5.30 28.78
CA SER A 463 -17.18 -5.73 27.68
C SER A 463 -18.27 -6.65 28.23
N HIS A 464 -19.53 -6.29 27.99
CA HIS A 464 -20.67 -7.05 28.48
C HIS A 464 -20.94 -8.32 27.68
N ALA A 465 -20.49 -8.38 26.44
CA ALA A 465 -20.55 -9.57 25.60
C ALA A 465 -19.54 -9.54 24.47
N ARG A 466 -19.07 -10.72 24.08
CA ARG A 466 -18.43 -10.99 22.81
C ARG A 466 -19.49 -11.54 21.85
N LEU A 467 -19.90 -10.74 20.89
CA LEU A 467 -20.84 -11.11 19.83
C LEU A 467 -20.10 -11.46 18.55
N THR A 468 -20.75 -12.23 17.67
CA THR A 468 -20.23 -12.50 16.33
C THR A 468 -21.05 -11.80 15.26
N TYR A 469 -20.44 -11.55 14.10
CA TYR A 469 -21.16 -10.97 12.95
C TYR A 469 -22.39 -11.79 12.57
N THR A 470 -22.27 -13.13 12.64
CA THR A 470 -23.39 -14.04 12.35
C THR A 470 -24.53 -13.90 13.37
N GLN A 471 -24.19 -13.83 14.67
CA GLN A 471 -25.21 -13.65 15.72
C GLN A 471 -25.93 -12.33 15.59
N VAL A 472 -25.16 -11.23 15.38
CA VAL A 472 -25.74 -9.89 15.20
C VAL A 472 -26.63 -9.85 13.97
N TRP A 473 -26.18 -10.39 12.83
CA TRP A 473 -26.96 -10.40 11.61
C TRP A 473 -28.29 -11.18 11.76
N LYS A 474 -28.25 -12.37 12.34
CA LYS A 474 -29.47 -13.15 12.62
C LYS A 474 -30.48 -12.40 13.47
N ALA A 475 -29.98 -11.66 14.49
CA ALA A 475 -30.89 -10.95 15.41
C ALA A 475 -31.52 -9.68 14.82
N VAL A 476 -30.76 -8.88 14.04
CA VAL A 476 -31.22 -7.55 13.58
C VAL A 476 -31.46 -7.46 12.07
N GLY A 477 -30.88 -8.35 11.28
CA GLY A 477 -31.07 -8.40 9.83
C GLY A 477 -32.13 -9.43 9.41
N GLU A 478 -32.07 -10.64 9.99
CA GLU A 478 -33.02 -11.72 9.73
C GLU A 478 -34.17 -11.74 10.72
N GLU A 479 -34.09 -10.94 11.80
CA GLU A 479 -35.07 -10.84 12.88
C GLU A 479 -35.41 -12.21 13.52
N ASP A 480 -34.43 -13.13 13.56
CA ASP A 480 -34.60 -14.48 14.13
C ASP A 480 -34.88 -14.41 15.62
N ALA A 481 -36.04 -14.95 16.01
CA ALA A 481 -36.55 -14.90 17.39
C ALA A 481 -35.60 -15.59 18.39
N GLN A 482 -34.93 -16.67 17.98
CA GLN A 482 -34.00 -17.40 18.84
C GLN A 482 -32.72 -16.59 19.06
N ALA A 483 -32.17 -15.98 17.99
CA ALA A 483 -31.00 -15.10 18.10
C ALA A 483 -31.32 -13.87 18.95
N GLN A 484 -32.51 -13.28 18.80
CA GLN A 484 -32.96 -12.17 19.64
C GLN A 484 -33.10 -12.55 21.10
N ALA A 485 -33.66 -13.71 21.40
CA ALA A 485 -33.78 -14.22 22.77
C ALA A 485 -32.39 -14.46 23.41
N GLN A 486 -31.42 -14.98 22.64
CA GLN A 486 -30.06 -15.19 23.12
C GLN A 486 -29.33 -13.88 23.45
N MET A 487 -29.64 -12.78 22.76
CA MET A 487 -29.05 -11.46 23.05
C MET A 487 -29.62 -10.85 24.35
N GLY A 488 -30.81 -11.23 24.74
CA GLY A 488 -31.41 -10.79 26.00
C GLY A 488 -31.43 -9.29 26.17
N ALA A 489 -30.85 -8.79 27.27
CA ALA A 489 -30.78 -7.37 27.61
C ALA A 489 -29.96 -6.53 26.63
N LEU A 490 -29.09 -7.11 25.79
CA LEU A 490 -28.27 -6.40 24.81
C LEU A 490 -28.98 -6.15 23.47
N LEU A 491 -30.12 -6.81 23.22
CA LEU A 491 -30.85 -6.66 21.95
C LEU A 491 -31.23 -5.21 21.62
N PRO A 492 -31.75 -4.40 22.55
CA PRO A 492 -32.04 -2.98 22.26
C PRO A 492 -30.81 -2.19 21.82
N GLN A 493 -29.65 -2.49 22.43
CA GLN A 493 -28.38 -1.86 22.14
C GLN A 493 -27.90 -2.20 20.71
N VAL A 494 -27.95 -3.48 20.34
CA VAL A 494 -27.57 -3.94 18.99
C VAL A 494 -28.52 -3.39 17.93
N GLN A 495 -29.81 -3.28 18.24
CA GLN A 495 -30.79 -2.62 17.36
C GLN A 495 -30.49 -1.13 17.16
N GLN A 496 -30.01 -0.41 18.20
CA GLN A 496 -29.58 0.99 18.07
C GLN A 496 -28.34 1.12 17.17
N LEU A 497 -27.34 0.24 17.34
CA LEU A 497 -26.19 0.17 16.47
C LEU A 497 -26.59 -0.06 15.00
N HIS A 498 -27.55 -0.96 14.74
CA HIS A 498 -28.04 -1.22 13.39
C HIS A 498 -28.76 -0.01 12.78
N ARG A 499 -29.56 0.73 13.57
CA ARG A 499 -30.19 1.98 13.12
C ARG A 499 -29.15 3.06 12.80
N LEU A 500 -28.14 3.19 13.63
CA LEU A 500 -27.02 4.11 13.35
C LEU A 500 -26.31 3.72 12.05
N TYR A 501 -26.00 2.44 11.85
CA TYR A 501 -25.41 1.95 10.61
C TYR A 501 -26.21 2.36 9.38
N GLN A 502 -27.53 2.21 9.38
CA GLN A 502 -28.38 2.62 8.26
C GLN A 502 -28.25 4.11 7.93
N VAL A 503 -28.09 4.96 8.96
CA VAL A 503 -27.86 6.40 8.81
C VAL A 503 -26.48 6.69 8.24
N LEU A 504 -25.45 6.04 8.76
CA LEU A 504 -24.04 6.20 8.29
C LEU A 504 -23.86 5.69 6.86
N ALA A 505 -24.43 4.53 6.52
CA ALA A 505 -24.39 3.97 5.16
C ALA A 505 -25.07 4.91 4.15
N LYS A 506 -26.17 5.54 4.52
CA LYS A 506 -26.83 6.55 3.69
C LYS A 506 -25.93 7.80 3.51
N ALA A 507 -25.30 8.26 4.58
CA ALA A 507 -24.36 9.38 4.52
C ALA A 507 -23.15 9.06 3.65
N ARG A 508 -22.57 7.84 3.75
CA ARG A 508 -21.53 7.32 2.88
C ARG A 508 -21.92 7.36 1.40
N ALA A 509 -23.11 6.86 1.08
CA ALA A 509 -23.62 6.87 -0.29
C ALA A 509 -23.82 8.31 -0.83
N GLN A 510 -24.30 9.25 0.02
CA GLN A 510 -24.47 10.67 -0.35
C GLN A 510 -23.13 11.37 -0.56
N ARG A 511 -22.11 11.07 0.26
CA ARG A 511 -20.74 11.56 0.10
C ARG A 511 -20.10 11.08 -1.20
N GLY A 512 -20.60 9.96 -1.75
CA GLY A 512 -20.14 9.39 -3.01
C GLY A 512 -18.89 8.51 -2.85
N ALA A 513 -18.72 7.87 -1.71
CA ALA A 513 -17.68 6.86 -1.53
C ALA A 513 -17.78 5.77 -2.60
N ILE A 514 -16.64 5.34 -3.12
CA ILE A 514 -16.59 4.29 -4.16
C ILE A 514 -16.73 2.93 -3.45
N GLU A 515 -17.65 2.12 -3.92
CA GLU A 515 -17.88 0.78 -3.38
C GLU A 515 -17.78 -0.26 -4.50
N PHE A 516 -16.74 -1.09 -4.41
CA PHE A 516 -16.60 -2.27 -5.25
C PHE A 516 -17.09 -3.49 -4.48
N GLU A 517 -17.79 -4.39 -5.17
CA GLU A 517 -18.15 -5.68 -4.58
C GLU A 517 -16.91 -6.56 -4.55
N SER A 518 -16.44 -6.89 -3.35
CA SER A 518 -15.36 -7.86 -3.13
C SER A 518 -15.93 -9.15 -2.54
N SER A 519 -15.52 -10.27 -3.09
CA SER A 519 -15.74 -11.59 -2.52
C SER A 519 -14.43 -12.13 -1.98
N GLU A 520 -14.39 -12.50 -0.71
CA GLU A 520 -13.24 -13.14 -0.09
C GLU A 520 -13.48 -14.65 -0.09
N VAL A 521 -12.47 -15.41 -0.45
CA VAL A 521 -12.51 -16.88 -0.35
C VAL A 521 -11.98 -17.27 1.02
N ARG A 522 -12.75 -18.07 1.75
CA ARG A 522 -12.33 -18.67 3.01
C ARG A 522 -11.99 -20.14 2.78
N PHE A 523 -10.81 -20.55 3.24
CA PHE A 523 -10.41 -21.95 3.27
C PHE A 523 -10.66 -22.55 4.64
N VAL A 524 -11.18 -23.77 4.65
CA VAL A 524 -11.29 -24.57 5.85
C VAL A 524 -10.21 -25.64 5.79
N LEU A 525 -9.34 -25.65 6.79
CA LEU A 525 -8.26 -26.61 6.94
C LEU A 525 -8.67 -27.69 7.94
N ASP A 526 -8.22 -28.92 7.73
CA ASP A 526 -8.33 -29.98 8.71
C ASP A 526 -7.18 -29.95 9.74
N ASN A 527 -7.17 -30.89 10.67
CA ASN A 527 -6.12 -31.00 11.70
C ASN A 527 -4.72 -31.32 11.15
N ARG A 528 -4.62 -31.66 9.86
CA ARG A 528 -3.35 -31.93 9.15
C ARG A 528 -2.90 -30.74 8.32
N GLY A 529 -3.69 -29.64 8.33
CA GLY A 529 -3.45 -28.47 7.51
C GLY A 529 -3.90 -28.63 6.05
N GLU A 530 -4.66 -29.69 5.72
CA GLU A 530 -5.16 -29.93 4.38
C GLU A 530 -6.42 -29.09 4.08
N VAL A 531 -6.50 -28.50 2.89
CA VAL A 531 -7.66 -27.72 2.47
C VAL A 531 -8.85 -28.63 2.22
N THR A 532 -9.86 -28.59 3.08
CA THR A 532 -11.07 -29.41 2.97
C THR A 532 -12.20 -28.72 2.20
N GLN A 533 -12.31 -27.41 2.33
CA GLN A 533 -13.34 -26.61 1.67
C GLN A 533 -12.78 -25.26 1.22
N ALA A 534 -13.25 -24.80 0.09
CA ALA A 534 -13.09 -23.41 -0.40
C ALA A 534 -14.50 -22.83 -0.60
N GLY A 535 -14.81 -21.76 0.07
CA GLY A 535 -16.13 -21.13 0.00
C GLY A 535 -16.03 -19.59 0.08
N MET A 536 -17.10 -18.92 -0.31
CA MET A 536 -17.18 -17.47 -0.21
C MET A 536 -17.53 -17.04 1.21
N LEU A 537 -16.79 -16.08 1.75
CA LEU A 537 -17.20 -15.34 2.93
C LEU A 537 -18.29 -14.33 2.53
N MET A 538 -19.52 -14.57 2.96
CA MET A 538 -20.64 -13.65 2.74
C MET A 538 -20.59 -12.52 3.76
N ARG A 539 -20.15 -11.33 3.33
CA ARG A 539 -20.22 -10.12 4.17
C ARG A 539 -21.67 -9.67 4.29
N ASN A 540 -22.19 -9.64 5.50
CA ASN A 540 -23.52 -9.12 5.83
C ASN A 540 -23.45 -7.70 6.43
N ASP A 541 -24.59 -7.11 6.73
CA ASP A 541 -24.63 -5.74 7.25
C ASP A 541 -24.07 -5.61 8.68
N ALA A 542 -23.91 -6.69 9.44
CA ALA A 542 -23.21 -6.63 10.73
C ALA A 542 -21.69 -6.34 10.55
N HIS A 543 -21.05 -6.86 9.50
CA HIS A 543 -19.68 -6.50 9.14
C HIS A 543 -19.59 -5.01 8.78
N LYS A 544 -20.54 -4.53 7.93
CA LYS A 544 -20.57 -3.14 7.50
C LYS A 544 -20.89 -2.18 8.64
N LEU A 545 -21.67 -2.63 9.63
CA LEU A 545 -21.99 -1.86 10.83
C LEU A 545 -20.72 -1.48 11.60
N ILE A 546 -19.88 -2.47 11.89
CA ILE A 546 -18.61 -2.24 12.58
C ILE A 546 -17.66 -1.41 11.70
N GLU A 547 -17.57 -1.73 10.41
CA GLU A 547 -16.78 -0.95 9.45
C GLU A 547 -17.15 0.55 9.49
N GLU A 548 -18.43 0.90 9.45
CA GLU A 548 -18.86 2.30 9.50
C GLU A 548 -18.57 2.98 10.86
N CYS A 549 -18.71 2.26 11.97
CA CYS A 549 -18.31 2.78 13.29
C CYS A 549 -16.80 3.06 13.34
N MET A 550 -16.00 2.16 12.76
CA MET A 550 -14.54 2.34 12.71
C MET A 550 -14.13 3.46 11.75
N ILE A 551 -14.76 3.55 10.56
CA ILE A 551 -14.49 4.63 9.61
C ILE A 551 -14.76 6.00 10.25
N VAL A 552 -15.90 6.16 10.92
CA VAL A 552 -16.24 7.46 11.50
C VAL A 552 -15.29 7.84 12.65
N ALA A 553 -14.85 6.88 13.48
CA ALA A 553 -13.84 7.12 14.51
C ALA A 553 -12.47 7.49 13.92
N ASN A 554 -12.04 6.80 12.86
CA ASN A 554 -10.80 7.09 12.12
C ASN A 554 -10.81 8.49 11.49
N VAL A 555 -11.95 8.94 10.97
CA VAL A 555 -12.14 10.30 10.45
C VAL A 555 -11.98 11.33 11.58
N GLN A 556 -12.60 11.08 12.73
CA GLN A 556 -12.50 12.01 13.85
C GLN A 556 -11.07 12.07 14.41
N ALA A 557 -10.33 10.96 14.44
CA ALA A 557 -8.93 10.93 14.82
C ALA A 557 -8.07 11.80 13.88
N ALA A 558 -8.28 11.69 12.55
CA ALA A 558 -7.60 12.52 11.57
C ALA A 558 -7.92 14.01 11.75
N HIS A 559 -9.19 14.36 11.88
CA HIS A 559 -9.62 15.76 12.07
C HIS A 559 -9.11 16.34 13.39
N PHE A 560 -9.11 15.57 14.47
CA PHE A 560 -8.54 15.99 15.74
C PHE A 560 -7.07 16.37 15.59
N LEU A 561 -6.26 15.49 15.01
CA LEU A 561 -4.81 15.70 14.83
C LEU A 561 -4.50 16.86 13.87
N LEU A 562 -5.26 17.01 12.79
CA LEU A 562 -5.14 18.17 11.90
C LEU A 562 -5.44 19.49 12.60
N ASN A 563 -6.45 19.51 13.48
CA ASN A 563 -6.83 20.72 14.22
C ASN A 563 -5.81 21.12 15.27
N VAL A 564 -5.17 20.15 15.94
CA VAL A 564 -4.16 20.43 16.97
C VAL A 564 -2.75 20.55 16.42
N GLY A 565 -2.51 20.16 15.17
CA GLY A 565 -1.22 20.31 14.49
C GLY A 565 -0.14 19.31 14.93
N VAL A 566 -0.49 18.21 15.59
CA VAL A 566 0.46 17.15 15.96
C VAL A 566 0.69 16.20 14.78
N GLN A 567 1.95 15.86 14.52
CA GLN A 567 2.33 14.94 13.45
C GLN A 567 1.77 13.54 13.66
N ALA A 568 1.21 12.94 12.60
CA ALA A 568 0.64 11.59 12.64
C ALA A 568 0.69 10.92 11.26
N PRO A 569 0.63 9.58 11.18
CA PRO A 569 0.48 8.89 9.91
C PRO A 569 -0.98 8.92 9.47
N TYR A 570 -1.25 9.58 8.34
CA TYR A 570 -2.55 9.55 7.68
C TYR A 570 -2.63 8.39 6.71
N ARG A 571 -3.81 7.78 6.56
CA ARG A 571 -4.10 6.79 5.52
C ARG A 571 -4.61 7.53 4.30
N ILE A 572 -3.77 7.73 3.31
CA ILE A 572 -4.10 8.47 2.10
C ILE A 572 -4.45 7.52 0.96
N HIS A 573 -5.38 7.95 0.12
CA HIS A 573 -5.69 7.30 -1.14
C HIS A 573 -5.84 8.39 -2.20
N GLU A 574 -4.86 8.48 -3.07
CA GLU A 574 -4.84 9.50 -4.11
C GLU A 574 -5.77 9.17 -5.27
N ARG A 575 -6.05 10.14 -6.12
CA ARG A 575 -6.74 9.91 -7.40
C ARG A 575 -6.00 8.86 -8.23
N PRO A 576 -6.68 8.18 -9.16
CA PRO A 576 -6.01 7.34 -10.13
C PRO A 576 -4.83 8.05 -10.79
N PRO A 577 -3.68 7.39 -11.02
CA PRO A 577 -2.57 7.98 -11.77
C PRO A 577 -3.04 8.45 -13.14
N GLU A 578 -2.52 9.60 -13.62
CA GLU A 578 -3.00 10.23 -14.85
C GLU A 578 -2.89 9.31 -16.07
N SER A 579 -1.81 8.54 -16.19
CA SER A 579 -1.63 7.56 -17.25
C SER A 579 -2.70 6.47 -17.23
N LYS A 580 -2.93 5.83 -16.07
CA LYS A 580 -3.97 4.82 -15.92
C LYS A 580 -5.37 5.37 -16.15
N TYR A 581 -5.57 6.64 -15.77
CA TYR A 581 -6.85 7.30 -15.97
C TYR A 581 -7.10 7.61 -17.46
N ALA A 582 -6.08 8.00 -18.21
CA ALA A 582 -6.17 8.20 -19.64
C ALA A 582 -6.54 6.90 -20.37
N ASP A 583 -5.88 5.78 -20.03
CA ASP A 583 -6.20 4.45 -20.52
C ASP A 583 -7.65 4.04 -20.18
N LEU A 584 -8.09 4.35 -18.95
CA LEU A 584 -9.48 4.11 -18.52
C LEU A 584 -10.47 4.91 -19.36
N LEU A 585 -10.20 6.19 -19.64
CA LEU A 585 -11.09 7.01 -20.47
C LEU A 585 -11.21 6.48 -21.89
N GLU A 586 -10.10 6.01 -22.48
CA GLU A 586 -10.10 5.39 -23.81
C GLU A 586 -10.93 4.10 -23.81
N PHE A 587 -10.72 3.24 -22.82
CA PHE A 587 -11.50 2.01 -22.65
C PHE A 587 -13.00 2.29 -22.49
N LEU A 588 -13.39 3.26 -21.67
CA LEU A 588 -14.80 3.58 -21.42
C LEU A 588 -15.53 4.09 -22.67
N LYS A 589 -14.83 4.75 -23.60
CA LYS A 589 -15.42 5.23 -24.88
C LYS A 589 -15.98 4.08 -25.72
N GLU A 590 -15.33 2.91 -25.71
CA GLU A 590 -15.81 1.72 -26.44
C GLU A 590 -17.20 1.28 -25.95
N PHE A 591 -17.51 1.52 -24.68
CA PHE A 591 -18.80 1.19 -24.05
C PHE A 591 -19.78 2.37 -24.05
N LYS A 592 -19.45 3.49 -24.71
CA LYS A 592 -20.22 4.75 -24.69
C LYS A 592 -20.41 5.28 -23.26
N LEU A 593 -19.42 5.08 -22.42
CA LEU A 593 -19.34 5.59 -21.05
C LEU A 593 -18.29 6.70 -20.98
N SER A 594 -18.41 7.59 -20.01
CA SER A 594 -17.47 8.69 -19.82
C SER A 594 -17.34 9.06 -18.35
N LEU A 595 -16.17 9.56 -18.00
CA LEU A 595 -15.85 10.22 -16.73
C LEU A 595 -15.35 11.64 -17.04
N PRO A 596 -15.38 12.57 -16.08
CA PRO A 596 -14.80 13.91 -16.23
C PRO A 596 -13.29 13.85 -16.55
N ALA A 597 -12.70 14.98 -16.98
CA ALA A 597 -11.24 15.07 -17.13
C ALA A 597 -10.54 14.82 -15.80
N TRP A 598 -9.32 14.25 -15.83
CA TRP A 598 -8.54 13.84 -14.67
C TRP A 598 -8.48 14.86 -13.53
N GLY A 599 -8.20 16.13 -13.82
CA GLY A 599 -8.14 17.19 -12.80
C GLY A 599 -9.49 17.55 -12.15
N LYS A 600 -10.63 17.09 -12.71
CA LYS A 600 -11.99 17.41 -12.23
C LYS A 600 -12.74 16.22 -11.68
N VAL A 601 -12.23 15.01 -11.85
CA VAL A 601 -12.90 13.78 -11.41
C VAL A 601 -13.03 13.73 -9.89
N GLN A 602 -14.20 13.32 -9.43
CA GLN A 602 -14.54 13.15 -8.03
C GLN A 602 -14.93 11.68 -7.75
N PRO A 603 -14.80 11.19 -6.50
CA PRO A 603 -15.21 9.82 -6.14
C PRO A 603 -16.65 9.51 -6.55
N GLY A 604 -17.56 10.45 -6.35
CA GLY A 604 -18.97 10.32 -6.72
C GLY A 604 -19.24 10.09 -8.22
N ASP A 605 -18.29 10.43 -9.09
CA ASP A 605 -18.43 10.17 -10.53
C ASP A 605 -18.21 8.68 -10.82
N PHE A 606 -17.25 8.05 -10.10
CA PHE A 606 -17.06 6.59 -10.14
C PHE A 606 -18.28 5.86 -9.60
N THR A 607 -18.83 6.32 -8.47
CA THR A 607 -20.04 5.73 -7.86
C THR A 607 -21.25 5.80 -8.78
N LYS A 608 -21.46 6.95 -9.46
CA LYS A 608 -22.53 7.09 -10.46
C LYS A 608 -22.30 6.17 -11.66
N LEU A 609 -21.04 6.03 -12.08
CA LEU A 609 -20.67 5.16 -13.19
C LEU A 609 -20.89 3.69 -12.82
N LEU A 610 -20.43 3.25 -11.64
CA LEU A 610 -20.64 1.89 -11.13
C LEU A 610 -22.11 1.50 -11.08
N LYS A 611 -23.00 2.39 -10.62
CA LYS A 611 -24.45 2.15 -10.64
C LYS A 611 -24.99 1.87 -12.04
N LYS A 612 -24.50 2.61 -13.07
CA LYS A 612 -24.89 2.38 -14.47
C LYS A 612 -24.27 1.11 -15.05
N VAL A 613 -23.11 0.74 -14.55
CA VAL A 613 -22.36 -0.45 -15.02
C VAL A 613 -23.00 -1.73 -14.52
N ARG A 614 -23.49 -1.79 -13.28
CA ARG A 614 -24.10 -2.98 -12.66
C ARG A 614 -25.28 -3.55 -13.42
N GLU A 615 -26.01 -2.71 -14.15
CA GLU A 615 -27.16 -3.11 -14.97
C GLU A 615 -26.77 -3.65 -16.36
N ARG A 616 -25.45 -3.71 -16.69
CA ARG A 616 -24.95 -4.08 -18.00
C ARG A 616 -24.45 -5.51 -18.05
N PRO A 617 -24.51 -6.15 -19.21
CA PRO A 617 -23.92 -7.47 -19.42
C PRO A 617 -22.40 -7.49 -19.13
N GLU A 618 -21.71 -6.34 -19.35
CA GLU A 618 -20.27 -6.19 -19.17
C GLU A 618 -19.87 -5.71 -17.76
N ALA A 619 -20.77 -5.77 -16.79
CA ALA A 619 -20.56 -5.23 -15.43
C ALA A 619 -19.24 -5.68 -14.82
N ALA A 620 -18.97 -6.99 -14.78
CA ALA A 620 -17.75 -7.54 -14.21
C ALA A 620 -16.46 -7.02 -14.84
N LEU A 621 -16.46 -6.86 -16.20
CA LEU A 621 -15.34 -6.26 -16.92
C LEU A 621 -15.13 -4.81 -16.51
N LEU A 622 -16.18 -4.01 -16.56
CA LEU A 622 -16.11 -2.59 -16.29
C LEU A 622 -15.71 -2.32 -14.83
N GLU A 623 -16.25 -3.06 -13.87
CA GLU A 623 -15.86 -2.97 -12.45
C GLU A 623 -14.40 -3.35 -12.24
N SER A 624 -13.91 -4.43 -12.85
CA SER A 624 -12.50 -4.84 -12.78
C SER A 624 -11.55 -3.78 -13.34
N VAL A 625 -11.86 -3.16 -14.46
CA VAL A 625 -11.02 -2.11 -15.05
C VAL A 625 -11.07 -0.83 -14.20
N LEU A 626 -12.25 -0.45 -13.71
CA LEU A 626 -12.42 0.68 -12.79
C LEU A 626 -11.61 0.48 -11.50
N LEU A 627 -11.63 -0.71 -10.91
CA LEU A 627 -10.85 -1.04 -9.71
C LEU A 627 -9.34 -0.98 -9.99
N ARG A 628 -8.87 -1.58 -11.07
CA ARG A 628 -7.44 -1.60 -11.46
C ARG A 628 -6.88 -0.22 -11.80
N SER A 629 -7.73 0.72 -12.17
CA SER A 629 -7.33 2.10 -12.42
C SER A 629 -7.01 2.89 -11.15
N GLN A 630 -7.49 2.44 -9.97
CA GLN A 630 -7.29 3.15 -8.71
C GLN A 630 -5.84 3.14 -8.26
N SER A 631 -5.47 4.15 -7.47
CA SER A 631 -4.24 4.16 -6.69
C SER A 631 -4.33 3.17 -5.52
N LEU A 632 -3.20 2.77 -4.97
CA LEU A 632 -3.18 2.05 -3.70
C LEU A 632 -3.22 3.05 -2.54
N ALA A 633 -3.93 2.69 -1.47
CA ALA A 633 -3.87 3.45 -0.23
C ALA A 633 -2.51 3.19 0.46
N VAL A 634 -1.92 4.24 1.05
CA VAL A 634 -0.63 4.17 1.75
C VAL A 634 -0.67 5.05 3.00
N TYR A 635 0.30 4.88 3.89
CA TYR A 635 0.50 5.81 5.00
C TYR A 635 1.41 6.96 4.58
N SER A 636 1.09 8.17 5.04
CA SER A 636 1.85 9.39 4.76
C SER A 636 1.80 10.32 5.98
N ALA A 637 2.89 11.05 6.23
CA ALA A 637 2.89 12.14 7.21
C ALA A 637 2.03 13.33 6.76
N ASP A 638 1.84 13.48 5.44
CA ASP A 638 1.00 14.52 4.85
C ASP A 638 -0.41 14.00 4.59
N ASN A 639 -1.41 14.74 5.05
CA ASN A 639 -2.79 14.43 4.72
C ASN A 639 -3.11 14.88 3.29
N ARG A 640 -3.43 13.92 2.41
CA ARG A 640 -3.89 14.15 1.03
C ARG A 640 -5.33 13.67 0.80
N GLY A 641 -6.03 13.35 1.89
CA GLY A 641 -7.37 12.80 1.87
C GLY A 641 -7.42 11.34 1.40
N HIS A 642 -8.63 10.81 1.35
CA HIS A 642 -8.88 9.42 0.92
C HIS A 642 -9.91 9.40 -0.20
N PHE A 643 -9.45 9.40 -1.46
CA PHE A 643 -10.30 9.48 -2.65
C PHE A 643 -11.39 8.39 -2.69
N GLY A 644 -11.02 7.12 -2.45
CA GLY A 644 -11.99 6.01 -2.50
C GLY A 644 -13.13 6.14 -1.49
N LEU A 645 -12.86 6.65 -0.28
CA LEU A 645 -13.86 6.91 0.76
C LEU A 645 -14.52 8.28 0.64
N ALA A 646 -14.07 9.12 -0.29
CA ALA A 646 -14.51 10.52 -0.44
C ALA A 646 -14.37 11.34 0.87
N LEU A 647 -13.21 11.20 1.53
CA LEU A 647 -12.88 11.84 2.80
C LEU A 647 -11.70 12.81 2.61
N ASP A 648 -11.75 13.93 3.30
CA ASP A 648 -10.70 14.97 3.32
C ASP A 648 -9.57 14.68 4.32
N GLY A 649 -9.81 13.80 5.31
CA GLY A 649 -8.83 13.32 6.26
C GLY A 649 -9.21 11.94 6.78
N TYR A 650 -8.21 11.03 6.86
CA TYR A 650 -8.41 9.68 7.36
C TYR A 650 -7.13 9.18 8.00
N ALA A 651 -7.22 8.68 9.22
CA ALA A 651 -6.11 8.09 9.95
C ALA A 651 -6.59 6.81 10.64
N HIS A 652 -5.77 5.79 10.64
CA HIS A 652 -6.10 4.56 11.34
C HIS A 652 -5.91 4.73 12.84
N PHE A 653 -6.96 4.49 13.62
CA PHE A 653 -7.01 4.64 15.07
C PHE A 653 -7.53 3.37 15.77
N THR A 654 -8.28 2.54 15.05
CA THR A 654 -9.19 1.55 15.62
C THR A 654 -8.62 0.15 15.78
N SER A 655 -7.35 -0.12 15.39
CA SER A 655 -6.78 -1.47 15.50
C SER A 655 -5.30 -1.47 15.93
N PRO A 656 -4.93 -0.92 17.11
CA PRO A 656 -3.54 -0.81 17.57
C PRO A 656 -2.90 -2.14 17.99
N ILE A 657 -3.68 -3.20 18.22
CA ILE A 657 -3.13 -4.55 18.51
C ILE A 657 -2.41 -5.10 17.27
N ARG A 658 -2.93 -4.81 16.09
CA ARG A 658 -2.46 -5.41 14.83
C ARG A 658 -1.90 -4.42 13.81
N ARG A 659 -1.93 -3.10 14.06
CA ARG A 659 -1.37 -2.09 13.16
C ARG A 659 -0.58 -1.04 13.94
N TYR A 660 0.69 -0.90 13.62
CA TYR A 660 1.57 0.09 14.24
C TYR A 660 1.19 1.56 13.96
N PRO A 661 0.68 1.95 12.77
CA PRO A 661 0.18 3.30 12.54
C PRO A 661 -0.90 3.73 13.53
N ASP A 662 -1.79 2.83 13.94
CA ASP A 662 -2.82 3.11 14.94
C ASP A 662 -2.19 3.44 16.31
N LEU A 663 -1.14 2.72 16.68
CA LEU A 663 -0.37 2.98 17.89
C LEU A 663 0.29 4.37 17.86
N LEU A 664 0.83 4.80 16.72
CA LEU A 664 1.36 6.14 16.50
C LEU A 664 0.28 7.22 16.65
N VAL A 665 -0.90 6.99 16.07
CA VAL A 665 -2.07 7.88 16.18
C VAL A 665 -2.53 7.99 17.62
N HIS A 666 -2.60 6.89 18.39
CA HIS A 666 -2.91 6.92 19.82
C HIS A 666 -1.91 7.78 20.60
N ARG A 667 -0.61 7.63 20.36
CA ARG A 667 0.45 8.44 20.99
C ARG A 667 0.31 9.92 20.64
N ALA A 668 0.02 10.26 19.39
CA ALA A 668 -0.17 11.63 18.94
C ALA A 668 -1.39 12.29 19.61
N ILE A 669 -2.53 11.58 19.68
CA ILE A 669 -3.73 12.10 20.36
C ILE A 669 -3.48 12.26 21.87
N LYS A 670 -2.84 11.30 22.52
CA LYS A 670 -2.50 11.40 23.96
C LYS A 670 -1.55 12.56 24.25
N HIS A 671 -0.56 12.81 23.37
CA HIS A 671 0.30 13.98 23.46
C HIS A 671 -0.51 15.27 23.42
N ALA A 672 -1.42 15.40 22.46
CA ALA A 672 -2.29 16.57 22.36
C ALA A 672 -3.20 16.75 23.59
N LEU A 673 -3.75 15.66 24.14
CA LEU A 673 -4.61 15.66 25.34
C LEU A 673 -3.84 16.05 26.60
N SER A 674 -2.52 15.83 26.66
CA SER A 674 -1.69 16.29 27.79
C SER A 674 -1.51 17.81 27.83
N GLY A 675 -1.92 18.53 26.78
CA GLY A 675 -1.75 19.97 26.63
C GLY A 675 -0.33 20.40 26.27
N ALA A 676 0.55 19.46 25.94
CA ALA A 676 1.91 19.75 25.47
C ALA A 676 1.87 20.37 24.06
N ALA A 677 2.85 21.23 23.77
CA ALA A 677 2.95 21.86 22.46
C ALA A 677 3.21 20.81 21.34
N PRO A 678 2.65 20.99 20.15
CA PRO A 678 2.84 20.04 19.03
C PRO A 678 4.30 19.76 18.70
N ASP A 679 5.16 20.77 18.79
CA ASP A 679 6.60 20.67 18.51
C ASP A 679 7.37 19.85 19.57
N CYS A 680 6.76 19.61 20.75
CA CYS A 680 7.31 18.75 21.80
C CYS A 680 6.92 17.28 21.62
N PHE A 681 6.26 16.91 20.53
CA PHE A 681 5.93 15.52 20.25
C PHE A 681 7.19 14.69 19.98
N LEU A 682 7.21 13.47 20.48
CA LEU A 682 8.36 12.57 20.43
C LEU A 682 8.92 12.36 19.02
N TYR A 683 8.03 12.32 18.01
CA TYR A 683 8.38 12.07 16.61
C TYR A 683 8.40 13.38 15.82
N THR A 684 9.54 13.71 15.21
CA THR A 684 9.65 14.85 14.30
C THR A 684 8.87 14.59 13.00
N PRO A 685 8.58 15.61 12.19
CA PRO A 685 7.99 15.44 10.87
C PRO A 685 8.76 14.44 9.98
N ARG A 686 10.09 14.45 10.07
CA ARG A 686 10.96 13.54 9.33
C ARG A 686 10.87 12.10 9.84
N ASP A 687 10.84 11.92 11.17
CA ASP A 687 10.63 10.58 11.74
C ASP A 687 9.28 10.02 11.29
N MET A 688 8.23 10.86 11.26
CA MET A 688 6.90 10.44 10.82
C MET A 688 6.85 10.02 9.36
N VAL A 689 7.58 10.72 8.47
CA VAL A 689 7.73 10.30 7.06
C VAL A 689 8.39 8.92 6.97
N ALA A 690 9.48 8.71 7.72
CA ALA A 690 10.18 7.42 7.72
C ALA A 690 9.29 6.29 8.26
N LEU A 691 8.57 6.53 9.36
CA LEU A 691 7.65 5.57 9.96
C LEU A 691 6.49 5.21 9.03
N ALA A 692 5.90 6.20 8.34
CA ALA A 692 4.83 5.98 7.37
C ALA A 692 5.29 5.11 6.19
N LEU A 693 6.51 5.34 5.70
CA LEU A 693 7.11 4.51 4.64
C LEU A 693 7.36 3.07 5.11
N VAL A 694 7.89 2.89 6.32
CA VAL A 694 8.08 1.56 6.92
C VAL A 694 6.74 0.84 7.05
N CYS A 695 5.72 1.48 7.62
CA CYS A 695 4.39 0.88 7.78
C CYS A 695 3.80 0.46 6.42
N SER A 696 3.84 1.33 5.41
CA SER A 696 3.35 1.01 4.06
C SER A 696 4.12 -0.13 3.40
N SER A 697 5.43 -0.20 3.62
CA SER A 697 6.28 -1.28 3.10
C SER A 697 5.98 -2.62 3.77
N ARG A 698 5.75 -2.63 5.10
CA ARG A 698 5.45 -3.86 5.85
C ARG A 698 4.05 -4.38 5.56
N GLU A 699 3.07 -3.49 5.43
CA GLU A 699 1.72 -3.83 5.00
C GLU A 699 1.74 -4.53 3.62
N ARG A 700 2.43 -3.94 2.64
CA ARG A 700 2.55 -4.56 1.31
C ARG A 700 3.21 -5.93 1.35
N ARG A 701 4.24 -6.11 2.20
CA ARG A 701 4.89 -7.40 2.41
C ARG A 701 3.92 -8.42 2.98
N ALA A 702 3.08 -8.01 3.94
CA ALA A 702 2.04 -8.86 4.52
C ALA A 702 1.01 -9.28 3.45
N ASP A 703 0.48 -8.30 2.68
CA ASP A 703 -0.46 -8.56 1.59
C ASP A 703 0.09 -9.53 0.53
N GLU A 704 1.39 -9.41 0.19
CA GLU A 704 2.05 -10.31 -0.76
C GLU A 704 2.16 -11.73 -0.21
N ALA A 705 2.49 -11.88 1.07
CA ALA A 705 2.59 -13.18 1.72
C ALA A 705 1.21 -13.87 1.87
N GLU A 706 0.19 -13.12 2.31
CA GLU A 706 -1.18 -13.61 2.43
C GLU A 706 -1.73 -14.05 1.07
N ARG A 707 -1.50 -13.26 0.02
CA ARG A 707 -1.91 -13.60 -1.35
C ARG A 707 -1.19 -14.83 -1.88
N GLU A 708 0.11 -15.00 -1.61
CA GLU A 708 0.85 -16.18 -2.02
C GLU A 708 0.28 -17.45 -1.38
N VAL A 709 -0.02 -17.41 -0.08
CA VAL A 709 -0.64 -18.54 0.63
C VAL A 709 -2.03 -18.84 0.08
N ASP A 710 -2.83 -17.81 -0.19
CA ASP A 710 -4.16 -17.95 -0.79
C ASP A 710 -4.09 -18.62 -2.19
N GLU A 711 -3.17 -18.17 -3.06
CA GLU A 711 -2.93 -18.76 -4.37
C GLU A 711 -2.52 -20.26 -4.28
N ARG A 712 -1.64 -20.59 -3.33
CA ARG A 712 -1.20 -21.97 -3.10
C ARG A 712 -2.33 -22.84 -2.59
N TYR A 713 -3.14 -22.37 -1.66
CA TYR A 713 -4.29 -23.11 -1.14
C TYR A 713 -5.38 -23.31 -2.20
N ARG A 714 -5.60 -22.33 -3.08
CA ARG A 714 -6.47 -22.49 -4.27
C ARG A 714 -5.98 -23.61 -5.17
N ALA A 715 -4.68 -23.65 -5.43
CA ALA A 715 -4.08 -24.71 -6.24
C ALA A 715 -4.17 -26.08 -5.54
N ALA A 716 -3.85 -26.17 -4.25
CA ALA A 716 -3.95 -27.40 -3.45
C ALA A 716 -5.38 -27.96 -3.44
N TRP A 717 -6.38 -27.08 -3.29
CA TRP A 717 -7.78 -27.50 -3.37
C TRP A 717 -8.12 -28.02 -4.77
N MET A 718 -7.63 -27.39 -5.84
CA MET A 718 -7.88 -27.79 -7.24
C MET A 718 -7.12 -29.05 -7.64
N GLU A 719 -6.00 -29.40 -7.03
CA GLU A 719 -5.28 -30.66 -7.28
C GLU A 719 -6.18 -31.88 -7.06
N ARG A 720 -7.07 -31.81 -6.07
CA ARG A 720 -8.06 -32.88 -5.76
C ARG A 720 -9.20 -32.94 -6.79
N HIS A 721 -9.36 -31.91 -7.62
CA HIS A 721 -10.43 -31.78 -8.59
C HIS A 721 -9.96 -31.92 -10.02
N VAL A 722 -8.73 -32.38 -10.23
CA VAL A 722 -8.21 -32.67 -11.60
C VAL A 722 -9.10 -33.72 -12.26
N GLY A 723 -9.54 -33.42 -13.49
CA GLY A 723 -10.50 -34.23 -14.24
C GLY A 723 -11.98 -33.87 -13.97
N SER A 724 -12.29 -32.98 -13.05
CA SER A 724 -13.66 -32.51 -12.78
C SER A 724 -14.02 -31.31 -13.66
N GLU A 725 -15.31 -31.16 -13.95
CA GLU A 725 -15.85 -30.05 -14.72
C GLU A 725 -16.57 -29.04 -13.80
N PHE A 726 -16.41 -27.76 -14.13
CA PHE A 726 -17.02 -26.67 -13.39
C PHE A 726 -17.58 -25.61 -14.33
N ASP A 727 -18.62 -24.94 -13.87
CA ASP A 727 -19.11 -23.71 -14.49
C ASP A 727 -18.30 -22.50 -13.98
N GLY A 728 -17.90 -21.62 -14.90
CA GLY A 728 -17.09 -20.47 -14.59
C GLY A 728 -17.38 -19.29 -15.50
N VAL A 729 -16.83 -18.15 -15.12
CA VAL A 729 -16.96 -16.88 -15.84
C VAL A 729 -15.59 -16.38 -16.24
N ILE A 730 -15.42 -15.87 -17.44
CA ILE A 730 -14.16 -15.26 -17.88
C ILE A 730 -13.90 -14.01 -17.02
N SER A 731 -12.87 -14.06 -16.20
CA SER A 731 -12.39 -12.98 -15.33
C SER A 731 -11.20 -12.21 -15.89
N GLY A 732 -10.57 -12.75 -16.97
CA GLY A 732 -9.44 -12.10 -17.64
C GLY A 732 -9.28 -12.60 -19.08
N VAL A 733 -8.90 -11.69 -19.99
CA VAL A 733 -8.57 -12.04 -21.37
C VAL A 733 -7.19 -11.48 -21.69
N THR A 734 -6.32 -12.36 -22.22
CA THR A 734 -4.94 -12.05 -22.60
C THR A 734 -4.63 -12.60 -23.97
N SER A 735 -3.48 -12.24 -24.54
CA SER A 735 -3.03 -12.79 -25.83
C SER A 735 -2.73 -14.28 -25.78
N PHE A 736 -2.41 -14.83 -24.60
CA PHE A 736 -2.07 -16.25 -24.42
C PHE A 736 -3.22 -17.11 -23.88
N GLY A 737 -4.37 -16.52 -23.51
CA GLY A 737 -5.52 -17.29 -23.05
C GLY A 737 -6.53 -16.52 -22.23
N LEU A 738 -7.43 -17.28 -21.60
CA LEU A 738 -8.55 -16.79 -20.80
C LEU A 738 -8.33 -17.18 -19.33
N PHE A 739 -8.43 -16.24 -18.44
CA PHE A 739 -8.58 -16.54 -17.02
C PHE A 739 -10.07 -16.76 -16.74
N VAL A 740 -10.39 -17.90 -16.14
CA VAL A 740 -11.76 -18.30 -15.83
C VAL A 740 -11.87 -18.46 -14.32
N GLU A 741 -12.81 -17.74 -13.72
CA GLU A 741 -13.14 -17.83 -12.29
C GLU A 741 -14.34 -18.78 -12.14
N LEU A 742 -14.20 -19.80 -11.31
CA LEU A 742 -15.26 -20.78 -11.02
C LEU A 742 -16.38 -20.12 -10.21
N GLU A 743 -17.65 -20.40 -10.53
CA GLU A 743 -18.78 -19.70 -9.91
C GLU A 743 -18.90 -19.99 -8.40
N GLN A 744 -18.67 -21.24 -7.98
CA GLN A 744 -18.87 -21.67 -6.61
C GLN A 744 -17.69 -21.35 -5.69
N SER A 745 -16.49 -21.69 -6.12
CA SER A 745 -15.28 -21.60 -5.29
C SER A 745 -14.50 -20.30 -5.47
N LYS A 746 -14.83 -19.51 -6.52
CA LYS A 746 -14.09 -18.30 -6.91
C LYS A 746 -12.59 -18.55 -7.19
N VAL A 747 -12.24 -19.79 -7.42
CA VAL A 747 -10.88 -20.14 -7.86
C VAL A 747 -10.73 -19.76 -9.33
N THR A 748 -9.62 -19.11 -9.65
CA THR A 748 -9.31 -18.69 -11.01
C THR A 748 -8.22 -19.58 -11.61
N GLY A 749 -8.44 -20.04 -12.85
CA GLY A 749 -7.46 -20.82 -13.61
C GLY A 749 -7.34 -20.31 -15.05
N LEU A 750 -6.32 -20.78 -15.77
CA LEU A 750 -6.00 -20.39 -17.14
C LEU A 750 -6.52 -21.42 -18.13
N VAL A 751 -7.33 -21.00 -19.07
CA VAL A 751 -7.56 -21.71 -20.34
C VAL A 751 -6.57 -21.14 -21.35
N HIS A 752 -5.44 -21.82 -21.55
CA HIS A 752 -4.45 -21.40 -22.53
C HIS A 752 -5.05 -21.37 -23.94
N VAL A 753 -4.58 -20.48 -24.82
CA VAL A 753 -5.12 -20.32 -26.18
C VAL A 753 -5.11 -21.62 -27.00
N THR A 754 -4.15 -22.52 -26.70
CA THR A 754 -4.07 -23.85 -27.32
C THR A 754 -5.17 -24.83 -26.86
N GLN A 755 -5.83 -24.54 -25.76
CA GLN A 755 -6.94 -25.32 -25.18
C GLN A 755 -8.31 -24.76 -25.60
N LEU A 756 -8.32 -23.73 -26.44
CA LEU A 756 -9.50 -23.21 -27.10
C LEU A 756 -9.78 -24.01 -28.40
N PRO A 757 -11.00 -23.98 -28.93
CA PRO A 757 -11.31 -24.65 -30.19
C PRO A 757 -10.35 -24.23 -31.32
N GLN A 758 -9.99 -25.15 -32.20
CA GLN A 758 -9.01 -24.93 -33.27
C GLN A 758 -9.37 -23.74 -34.17
N ASP A 759 -8.70 -22.61 -33.89
CA ASP A 759 -8.76 -21.36 -34.64
C ASP A 759 -7.51 -20.53 -34.40
N TYR A 760 -7.28 -19.47 -35.16
CA TYR A 760 -6.28 -18.45 -34.87
C TYR A 760 -6.96 -17.31 -34.10
N TYR A 761 -6.52 -17.10 -32.90
CA TYR A 761 -7.09 -16.07 -32.02
C TYR A 761 -6.26 -14.80 -32.04
N SER A 762 -6.92 -13.67 -32.32
CA SER A 762 -6.35 -12.33 -32.26
C SER A 762 -6.84 -11.65 -30.96
N PHE A 763 -5.92 -11.10 -30.20
CA PHE A 763 -6.25 -10.36 -28.97
C PHE A 763 -6.43 -8.88 -29.29
N ASP A 764 -7.57 -8.32 -28.90
CA ASP A 764 -7.83 -6.89 -28.91
C ASP A 764 -7.53 -6.32 -27.51
N PRO A 765 -6.43 -5.57 -27.34
CA PRO A 765 -6.02 -5.06 -26.03
C PRO A 765 -6.95 -3.97 -25.49
N ILE A 766 -7.67 -3.26 -26.37
CA ILE A 766 -8.60 -2.19 -25.98
C ILE A 766 -9.89 -2.80 -25.45
N ARG A 767 -10.48 -3.71 -26.24
CA ARG A 767 -11.76 -4.36 -25.88
C ARG A 767 -11.61 -5.52 -24.91
N LYS A 768 -10.37 -5.96 -24.66
CA LYS A 768 -10.07 -7.14 -23.82
C LYS A 768 -10.85 -8.38 -24.31
N VAL A 769 -10.75 -8.68 -25.61
CA VAL A 769 -11.41 -9.83 -26.22
C VAL A 769 -10.43 -10.66 -27.05
N LEU A 770 -10.68 -11.98 -27.12
CA LEU A 770 -10.04 -12.90 -28.06
C LEU A 770 -11.02 -13.21 -29.19
N VAL A 771 -10.61 -12.95 -30.43
CA VAL A 771 -11.43 -13.13 -31.62
C VAL A 771 -10.82 -14.21 -32.48
N GLY A 772 -11.57 -15.30 -32.71
CA GLY A 772 -11.20 -16.37 -33.66
C GLY A 772 -11.34 -15.89 -35.09
N GLN A 773 -10.26 -16.00 -35.88
CA GLN A 773 -10.20 -15.46 -37.25
C GLN A 773 -10.99 -16.29 -38.27
N ARG A 774 -11.09 -17.63 -38.12
CA ARG A 774 -11.77 -18.52 -39.05
C ARG A 774 -13.26 -18.69 -38.73
N ARG A 775 -13.57 -18.93 -37.42
CA ARG A 775 -14.92 -19.24 -36.97
C ARG A 775 -15.67 -18.03 -36.41
N GLY A 776 -14.98 -16.88 -36.25
CA GLY A 776 -15.56 -15.65 -35.71
C GLY A 776 -15.99 -15.75 -34.24
N ARG A 777 -15.58 -16.81 -33.51
CA ARG A 777 -15.94 -16.97 -32.11
C ARG A 777 -15.20 -15.92 -31.28
N VAL A 778 -15.94 -15.21 -30.44
CA VAL A 778 -15.41 -14.14 -29.60
C VAL A 778 -15.54 -14.55 -28.14
N PHE A 779 -14.44 -14.45 -27.38
CA PHE A 779 -14.44 -14.63 -25.94
C PHE A 779 -14.27 -13.28 -25.27
N ARG A 780 -15.16 -12.95 -24.36
CA ARG A 780 -15.23 -11.67 -23.64
C ARG A 780 -15.19 -11.89 -22.14
N LEU A 781 -14.72 -10.92 -21.42
CA LEU A 781 -14.92 -10.89 -19.97
C LEU A 781 -16.42 -10.99 -19.63
N GLY A 782 -16.74 -11.77 -18.60
CA GLY A 782 -18.12 -12.03 -18.18
C GLY A 782 -18.82 -13.16 -18.94
N ASP A 783 -18.24 -13.70 -20.02
CA ASP A 783 -18.84 -14.85 -20.69
C ASP A 783 -18.77 -16.10 -19.79
N ARG A 784 -19.87 -16.84 -19.69
CA ARG A 784 -19.96 -18.11 -18.96
C ARG A 784 -19.42 -19.24 -19.79
N LEU A 785 -18.59 -20.05 -19.18
CA LEU A 785 -17.94 -21.20 -19.80
C LEU A 785 -18.01 -22.40 -18.86
N ARG A 786 -18.08 -23.60 -19.46
CA ARG A 786 -17.82 -24.84 -18.72
C ARG A 786 -16.38 -25.27 -18.99
N VAL A 787 -15.67 -25.54 -17.91
CA VAL A 787 -14.23 -25.88 -17.98
C VAL A 787 -13.94 -27.16 -17.24
N LEU A 788 -12.95 -27.90 -17.74
CA LEU A 788 -12.38 -29.09 -17.12
C LEU A 788 -11.02 -28.74 -16.53
N VAL A 789 -10.76 -29.17 -15.32
CA VAL A 789 -9.46 -29.01 -14.66
C VAL A 789 -8.45 -29.97 -15.29
N LEU A 790 -7.42 -29.44 -15.95
CA LEU A 790 -6.37 -30.25 -16.57
C LEU A 790 -5.24 -30.53 -15.60
N LYS A 791 -4.77 -29.48 -14.94
CA LYS A 791 -3.63 -29.53 -14.02
C LYS A 791 -3.81 -28.45 -12.98
N ALA A 792 -3.45 -28.75 -11.77
CA ALA A 792 -3.21 -27.77 -10.73
C ALA A 792 -1.84 -28.05 -10.10
N SER A 793 -1.13 -27.02 -9.66
CA SER A 793 0.17 -27.17 -9.02
C SER A 793 0.33 -26.09 -7.96
N MET A 794 0.36 -26.51 -6.72
CA MET A 794 0.62 -25.67 -5.55
C MET A 794 2.01 -25.02 -5.63
N GLU A 795 3.02 -25.75 -6.15
CA GLU A 795 4.38 -25.24 -6.32
C GLU A 795 4.46 -24.14 -7.37
N GLU A 796 3.83 -24.36 -8.55
CA GLU A 796 3.82 -23.37 -9.62
C GLU A 796 2.79 -22.25 -9.39
N ARG A 797 1.90 -22.41 -8.42
CA ARG A 797 0.74 -21.51 -8.18
C ARG A 797 -0.12 -21.36 -9.43
N LYS A 798 -0.30 -22.45 -10.18
CA LYS A 798 -1.00 -22.46 -11.46
C LYS A 798 -2.11 -23.49 -11.47
N ILE A 799 -3.20 -23.10 -12.10
CA ILE A 799 -4.36 -23.96 -12.36
C ILE A 799 -4.68 -23.83 -13.85
N ASP A 800 -4.57 -24.94 -14.57
CA ASP A 800 -4.82 -24.99 -16.00
C ASP A 800 -6.18 -25.66 -16.27
N PHE A 801 -6.98 -24.98 -17.05
CA PHE A 801 -8.29 -25.45 -17.49
C PHE A 801 -8.31 -25.75 -18.97
N ARG A 802 -9.25 -26.58 -19.37
CA ARG A 802 -9.63 -26.81 -20.76
C ARG A 802 -11.09 -26.44 -20.94
N LEU A 803 -11.41 -25.75 -22.04
CA LEU A 803 -12.80 -25.45 -22.40
C LEU A 803 -13.53 -26.75 -22.76
N VAL A 804 -14.66 -27.00 -22.11
CA VAL A 804 -15.59 -28.07 -22.51
C VAL A 804 -16.53 -27.53 -23.54
N GLU A 805 -16.50 -28.12 -24.78
CA GLU A 805 -17.43 -27.73 -25.81
C GLU A 805 -18.83 -28.23 -25.45
N GLN A 806 -19.76 -27.33 -25.22
CA GLN A 806 -21.17 -27.67 -25.08
C GLN A 806 -21.67 -28.16 -26.44
N SER A 807 -22.23 -29.37 -26.48
CA SER A 807 -22.99 -29.88 -27.62
C SER A 807 -24.09 -28.84 -27.92
N ARG A 808 -24.27 -28.55 -29.21
CA ARG A 808 -25.06 -27.46 -29.79
C ARG A 808 -26.56 -27.40 -29.42
N HIS A 809 -27.02 -27.80 -28.26
CA HIS A 809 -28.45 -27.91 -27.98
C HIS A 809 -29.07 -26.79 -27.09
N GLU A 810 -28.26 -25.87 -26.55
CA GLU A 810 -28.84 -24.77 -25.77
C GLU A 810 -28.11 -23.42 -25.98
N GLN A 811 -28.09 -22.94 -27.21
CA GLN A 811 -27.79 -21.54 -27.47
C GLN A 811 -29.05 -20.85 -27.96
N VAL A 812 -29.74 -20.13 -27.10
CA VAL A 812 -30.68 -19.11 -27.54
C VAL A 812 -29.92 -18.09 -28.38
N PRO A 813 -30.28 -17.85 -29.64
CA PRO A 813 -29.56 -16.89 -30.48
C PRO A 813 -29.80 -15.48 -29.91
N ARG A 814 -28.76 -14.84 -29.33
CA ARG A 814 -28.80 -13.39 -29.15
C ARG A 814 -28.64 -12.76 -30.53
N GLU A 815 -29.66 -12.07 -30.99
CA GLU A 815 -29.67 -11.28 -32.22
C GLU A 815 -28.43 -10.37 -32.26
N VAL A 816 -27.54 -10.68 -33.20
CA VAL A 816 -26.44 -9.83 -33.60
C VAL A 816 -27.02 -8.74 -34.47
N SER A 817 -27.08 -7.52 -33.99
CA SER A 817 -27.38 -6.37 -34.85
C SER A 817 -26.36 -6.34 -36.01
N PRO A 818 -26.82 -6.28 -37.26
CA PRO A 818 -25.91 -6.34 -38.40
C PRO A 818 -25.00 -5.09 -38.46
N PRO A 819 -23.77 -5.21 -38.98
CA PRO A 819 -22.88 -4.10 -39.13
C PRO A 819 -23.46 -3.07 -40.11
N VAL A 820 -23.48 -1.80 -39.69
CA VAL A 820 -23.86 -0.69 -40.55
C VAL A 820 -22.96 -0.67 -41.81
N PRO A 821 -23.53 -0.74 -43.03
CA PRO A 821 -22.71 -0.71 -44.23
C PRO A 821 -22.05 0.65 -44.43
N ARG A 822 -20.73 0.65 -44.65
CA ARG A 822 -19.98 1.83 -45.05
C ARG A 822 -20.56 2.37 -46.35
N GLY A 823 -21.18 3.55 -46.30
CA GLY A 823 -21.68 4.27 -47.44
C GLY A 823 -20.58 4.57 -48.46
N LYS A 824 -20.78 4.10 -49.68
CA LYS A 824 -19.96 4.45 -50.85
C LYS A 824 -20.13 5.94 -51.11
N ALA A 825 -19.05 6.68 -51.16
CA ALA A 825 -19.01 8.07 -51.58
C ALA A 825 -19.49 8.17 -53.04
N THR A 826 -20.69 8.69 -53.25
CA THR A 826 -21.19 9.03 -54.61
C THR A 826 -20.71 10.42 -54.99
N THR A 827 -19.78 10.49 -55.89
CA THR A 827 -19.38 11.70 -56.62
C THR A 827 -20.55 12.25 -57.42
N LYS A 828 -21.14 13.35 -56.98
CA LYS A 828 -22.10 14.12 -57.78
C LYS A 828 -21.38 14.90 -58.86
N ARG A 829 -21.51 14.40 -60.13
CA ARG A 829 -21.17 15.13 -61.35
C ARG A 829 -22.25 16.17 -61.64
N LYS A 830 -21.89 17.43 -61.56
CA LYS A 830 -22.74 18.55 -62.03
C LYS A 830 -22.90 18.46 -63.54
N LYS A 831 -24.13 18.23 -63.99
CA LYS A 831 -24.51 18.53 -65.37
C LYS A 831 -25.29 19.85 -65.34
N GLY A 832 -24.80 20.82 -66.05
CA GLY A 832 -25.52 22.02 -66.35
C GLY A 832 -26.63 21.81 -67.37
N VAL A 833 -27.75 22.43 -67.17
CA VAL A 833 -28.76 22.65 -68.23
C VAL A 833 -29.05 24.13 -68.25
N LYS A 834 -28.91 24.66 -69.49
CA LYS A 834 -29.30 26.02 -69.90
C LYS A 834 -30.77 26.10 -70.20
N THR A 835 -31.38 27.23 -69.94
CA THR A 835 -32.43 27.98 -70.70
C THR A 835 -33.81 27.32 -70.81
N ARG A 836 -34.86 27.97 -70.34
CA ARG A 836 -35.66 29.13 -70.83
C ARG A 836 -36.51 29.69 -69.70
#